data_448d5ef41d37781c3bb933a37eb990cb
#
_entry.id   448d5ef41d37781c3bb933a37eb990cb
#
_cell.length_a   1.000
_cell.length_b   1.000
_cell.length_c   1.000
_cell.angle_alpha   90.00
_cell.angle_beta   90.00
_cell.angle_gamma   90.00
#
_symmetry.space_group_name_H-M   'P 1'
#
loop_
_entity.id
_entity.type
_entity.pdbx_description
1 polymer ?
#
loop_
_entity_poly.entity_id
_entity_poly.type
_entity_poly.pdbx_seq_one_letter_code
_entity_poly.pdbx_strand_id
1 'polypeptide(L)'
;MLNFSSKYSINYINKLALFSVILGGFLVGYYLLIEHYPYQNITTALFSERIAIPFDWVQIGPISFPVEVDNFLIFQEFKSLRPDFKIAEAYAFALGIGFASSLFLTYLSEFKKVYFVIGGVAWIILLTLSDFNGLNIRGVSSNYPLIIALLGTLVPLLTLHIWGQQWAFLVKWLLLASGIGTSIWLLISLSQVVNPLLYLSEHTLIIGFCLALAWIFWNGHAVLSGLYLIIARANQAYQLKVSVQILIVSAIYLVAVFFIFLELTGERGLPFPTFSPFYLLFPMGIFGWISIKAKVEQSEHLITDGKVIKTLHLIGFALALWLVWKLKISGNVPGEELLKHLISYSQIGFSLFFIVYLFSNFLGIMDSGKAIDRIVYKPFALPYYHLRIGGLITMLVLITYSDAIISVQVNAMTTNVLADYYYQTDQKLEASILYENAWIRYRRNPKAKNATAHLSMELKQPSLAKQHLEESFAEAPQVDNILLISDQLHAENAIFESVHYLEKGLNYFPNHPKLLNNLALFYTKINKRKEAIELLANATAQDEILLSNRSALETMAGNTTAKTFESNNLIARINLLAASNLLGNAPNSELTIEIAKDLQTSSSQLLINSGYRNLFASQKKNNPDSDLKMLDSLASSEAFEGYQMQLQETGIIRSLAAGRVVDAVKNLNGLAFRNPGDAGYYLQLSTLILAQNLDFRKAALELEVAQEKGFQAFQSYHWSIFGLGGMPEKALELREKFEVSLPAYLSEEGTITAAYLTLISRFHQTLSSSLFTTWTDFPESDYKTDLALRLITYKSHGLQATQIKELGEYISSKIGVQDKLMPYLKNPDLKSIISVNSLLEWLELGEELTGNPYYSPLILSAALVNADLLVKYEILNSATQFNRDPILWMKKIKTAEAIGLDNYASEALIQLQEWLSAEEILALQNRNN
;
A
#
# COMPACT_ATOMS: atom_id res chain seq x y z
N MET A 1 -60.16 -9.63 -17.57
CA MET A 1 -59.58 -8.31 -17.27
C MET A 1 -58.12 -8.46 -17.21
N LEU A 2 -57.32 -7.50 -17.73
CA LEU A 2 -55.93 -7.49 -18.10
C LEU A 2 -55.56 -8.24 -19.37
N ASN A 3 -56.07 -7.74 -20.51
CA ASN A 3 -55.51 -7.96 -21.82
C ASN A 3 -54.20 -7.15 -21.96
N PHE A 4 -53.16 -7.51 -21.22
CA PHE A 4 -51.80 -7.15 -21.65
C PHE A 4 -51.49 -8.01 -22.87
N SER A 5 -51.64 -7.45 -24.07
CA SER A 5 -51.42 -8.20 -25.32
C SER A 5 -50.00 -8.81 -25.25
N SER A 6 -49.89 -10.09 -25.60
CA SER A 6 -48.61 -10.84 -25.63
C SER A 6 -47.51 -10.10 -26.41
N LYS A 7 -47.88 -9.20 -27.28
CA LYS A 7 -46.99 -8.37 -28.09
C LYS A 7 -46.25 -7.30 -27.29
N TYR A 8 -46.83 -6.75 -26.19
CA TYR A 8 -46.18 -5.77 -25.35
C TYR A 8 -45.21 -6.42 -24.37
N SER A 9 -45.53 -7.55 -23.79
CA SER A 9 -44.64 -8.26 -22.85
C SER A 9 -43.34 -8.72 -23.53
N ILE A 10 -43.39 -9.27 -24.73
CA ILE A 10 -42.22 -9.69 -25.50
C ILE A 10 -41.28 -8.49 -25.84
N ASN A 11 -41.86 -7.32 -26.18
CA ASN A 11 -41.06 -6.14 -26.45
C ASN A 11 -40.33 -5.64 -25.21
N TYR A 12 -40.87 -5.69 -24.00
CA TYR A 12 -40.18 -5.31 -22.76
C TYR A 12 -39.05 -6.28 -22.45
N ILE A 13 -39.27 -7.59 -22.58
CA ILE A 13 -38.24 -8.63 -22.37
C ILE A 13 -37.08 -8.42 -23.33
N ASN A 14 -37.35 -8.14 -24.62
CA ASN A 14 -36.30 -7.87 -25.59
C ASN A 14 -35.50 -6.61 -25.27
N LYS A 15 -36.12 -5.54 -24.77
CA LYS A 15 -35.44 -4.33 -24.33
C LYS A 15 -34.55 -4.62 -23.12
N LEU A 16 -35.06 -5.36 -22.13
CA LEU A 16 -34.33 -5.76 -20.95
C LEU A 16 -33.12 -6.65 -21.31
N ALA A 17 -33.35 -7.65 -22.18
CA ALA A 17 -32.27 -8.52 -22.65
C ALA A 17 -31.19 -7.73 -23.45
N LEU A 18 -31.60 -6.77 -24.28
CA LEU A 18 -30.68 -5.90 -25.01
C LEU A 18 -29.88 -5.03 -24.03
N PHE A 19 -30.51 -4.43 -23.03
CA PHE A 19 -29.83 -3.68 -21.98
C PHE A 19 -28.81 -4.57 -21.23
N SER A 20 -29.22 -5.78 -20.87
CA SER A 20 -28.34 -6.77 -20.24
C SER A 20 -27.13 -7.15 -21.11
N VAL A 21 -27.32 -7.26 -22.45
CA VAL A 21 -26.22 -7.48 -23.41
C VAL A 21 -25.26 -6.29 -23.41
N ILE A 22 -25.77 -5.07 -23.46
CA ILE A 22 -24.93 -3.86 -23.46
C ILE A 22 -24.13 -3.79 -22.17
N LEU A 23 -24.78 -3.93 -21.01
CA LEU A 23 -24.11 -3.88 -19.71
C LEU A 23 -23.07 -5.00 -19.57
N GLY A 24 -23.45 -6.24 -19.92
CA GLY A 24 -22.50 -7.36 -19.90
C GLY A 24 -21.33 -7.16 -20.86
N GLY A 25 -21.58 -6.58 -22.03
CA GLY A 25 -20.53 -6.24 -23.00
C GLY A 25 -19.53 -5.21 -22.47
N PHE A 26 -20.01 -4.17 -21.79
CA PHE A 26 -19.14 -3.19 -21.11
C PHE A 26 -18.30 -3.83 -20.01
N LEU A 27 -18.92 -4.65 -19.16
CA LEU A 27 -18.20 -5.33 -18.07
C LEU A 27 -17.16 -6.30 -18.60
N VAL A 28 -17.49 -7.11 -19.59
CA VAL A 28 -16.54 -8.03 -20.23
C VAL A 28 -15.41 -7.25 -20.90
N GLY A 29 -15.72 -6.19 -21.65
CA GLY A 29 -14.71 -5.33 -22.28
C GLY A 29 -13.74 -4.75 -21.25
N TYR A 30 -14.25 -4.23 -20.13
CA TYR A 30 -13.44 -3.73 -19.03
C TYR A 30 -12.47 -4.80 -18.50
N TYR A 31 -12.98 -5.98 -18.12
CA TYR A 31 -12.13 -7.05 -17.57
C TYR A 31 -11.21 -7.75 -18.60
N LEU A 32 -11.47 -7.61 -19.89
CA LEU A 32 -10.55 -8.07 -20.92
C LEU A 32 -9.40 -7.10 -21.17
N LEU A 33 -9.59 -5.81 -20.85
CA LEU A 33 -8.56 -4.78 -21.00
C LEU A 33 -7.67 -4.67 -19.74
N ILE A 34 -8.19 -5.05 -18.57
CA ILE A 34 -7.46 -5.01 -17.30
C ILE A 34 -6.94 -6.41 -17.01
N GLU A 35 -5.64 -6.58 -17.00
CA GLU A 35 -4.96 -7.84 -16.65
C GLU A 35 -4.95 -8.09 -15.13
N HIS A 36 -6.03 -7.77 -14.45
CA HIS A 36 -6.15 -7.89 -13.01
C HIS A 36 -7.42 -8.64 -12.62
N TYR A 37 -7.29 -9.56 -11.67
CA TYR A 37 -8.42 -10.29 -11.12
C TYR A 37 -8.94 -9.59 -9.86
N PRO A 38 -10.25 -9.28 -9.79
CA PRO A 38 -10.83 -8.55 -8.66
C PRO A 38 -10.72 -9.25 -7.30
N TYR A 39 -10.48 -10.57 -7.26
CA TYR A 39 -10.26 -11.29 -6.02
C TYR A 39 -8.89 -11.01 -5.40
N GLN A 40 -7.93 -10.52 -6.19
CA GLN A 40 -6.60 -10.18 -5.72
C GLN A 40 -6.68 -8.96 -4.80
N ASN A 41 -6.31 -9.15 -3.56
CA ASN A 41 -6.32 -8.11 -2.55
C ASN A 41 -4.89 -7.67 -2.23
N ILE A 42 -4.40 -6.68 -2.98
CA ILE A 42 -3.06 -6.11 -2.77
C ILE A 42 -3.22 -4.73 -2.15
N THR A 43 -2.66 -4.57 -0.97
CA THR A 43 -2.65 -3.32 -0.21
C THR A 43 -1.23 -2.83 0.03
N THR A 44 -1.09 -1.63 0.59
CA THR A 44 0.18 -1.09 1.03
C THR A 44 0.32 -1.20 2.54
N ALA A 45 1.44 -1.74 2.99
CA ALA A 45 1.88 -1.67 4.37
C ALA A 45 2.88 -0.53 4.53
N LEU A 46 2.82 0.17 5.68
CA LEU A 46 3.70 1.27 6.00
C LEU A 46 4.77 0.80 6.98
N PHE A 47 6.00 1.23 6.76
CA PHE A 47 7.05 1.13 7.76
C PHE A 47 7.91 2.40 7.73
N SER A 48 8.63 2.66 8.82
CA SER A 48 9.49 3.82 8.94
C SER A 48 10.94 3.40 9.17
N GLU A 49 11.85 4.13 8.54
CA GLU A 49 13.29 4.01 8.76
C GLU A 49 13.80 5.28 9.44
N ARG A 50 14.74 5.12 10.39
CA ARG A 50 15.37 6.24 11.08
C ARG A 50 16.48 6.85 10.23
N ILE A 51 16.53 8.16 10.18
CA ILE A 51 17.66 8.93 9.63
C ILE A 51 18.15 9.92 10.67
N ALA A 52 19.45 10.01 10.86
CA ALA A 52 20.05 11.06 11.69
C ALA A 52 20.03 12.39 10.93
N ILE A 53 19.51 13.42 11.57
CA ILE A 53 19.50 14.78 11.05
C ILE A 53 20.29 15.72 11.97
N PRO A 54 20.99 16.73 11.43
CA PRO A 54 21.63 17.75 12.24
C PRO A 54 20.56 18.68 12.82
N PHE A 55 20.24 18.50 14.08
CA PHE A 55 19.25 19.31 14.79
C PHE A 55 19.83 20.66 15.23
N ASP A 56 21.06 20.62 15.74
CA ASP A 56 21.82 21.79 16.17
C ASP A 56 23.31 21.51 16.06
N TRP A 57 24.16 22.49 16.42
CA TRP A 57 25.58 22.39 16.30
C TRP A 57 26.28 22.72 17.63
N VAL A 58 27.21 21.86 18.03
CA VAL A 58 28.20 22.18 19.06
C VAL A 58 29.31 22.95 18.38
N GLN A 59 29.55 24.17 18.80
CA GLN A 59 30.59 25.02 18.21
C GLN A 59 31.56 25.47 19.29
N ILE A 60 32.87 25.19 19.07
CA ILE A 60 33.96 25.51 20.00
C ILE A 60 35.08 26.13 19.18
N GLY A 61 35.07 27.45 19.04
CA GLY A 61 36.00 28.13 18.12
C GLY A 61 35.76 27.66 16.66
N PRO A 62 36.80 27.27 15.94
CA PRO A 62 36.67 26.75 14.59
C PRO A 62 36.18 25.28 14.54
N ILE A 63 36.01 24.61 15.69
CA ILE A 63 35.56 23.23 15.76
C ILE A 63 34.06 23.23 15.78
N SER A 64 33.45 22.49 14.85
CA SER A 64 32.01 22.34 14.77
C SER A 64 31.61 20.89 14.51
N PHE A 65 30.64 20.38 15.25
CA PHE A 65 30.05 19.07 15.00
C PHE A 65 28.52 19.07 15.31
N PRO A 66 27.74 18.26 14.62
CA PRO A 66 26.29 18.30 14.76
C PRO A 66 25.80 17.66 16.07
N VAL A 67 24.74 18.18 16.63
CA VAL A 67 23.85 17.47 17.54
C VAL A 67 22.83 16.77 16.68
N GLU A 68 22.97 15.46 16.53
CA GLU A 68 22.11 14.66 15.68
C GLU A 68 20.93 14.11 16.45
N VAL A 69 19.76 14.16 15.86
CA VAL A 69 18.54 13.51 16.35
C VAL A 69 17.91 12.68 15.24
N ASP A 70 17.18 11.64 15.63
CA ASP A 70 16.52 10.77 14.67
C ASP A 70 15.24 11.42 14.11
N ASN A 71 15.10 11.37 12.81
CA ASN A 71 13.85 11.60 12.07
C ASN A 71 13.41 10.31 11.38
N PHE A 72 12.22 10.33 10.80
CA PHE A 72 11.66 9.16 10.13
C PHE A 72 11.41 9.43 8.65
N LEU A 73 11.87 8.50 7.82
CA LEU A 73 11.41 8.32 6.44
C LEU A 73 10.36 7.22 6.42
N ILE A 74 9.29 7.43 5.67
CA ILE A 74 8.18 6.49 5.59
C ILE A 74 8.19 5.82 4.23
N PHE A 75 8.13 4.50 4.24
CA PHE A 75 8.10 3.67 3.05
C PHE A 75 6.78 2.91 2.94
N GLN A 76 6.40 2.64 1.70
CA GLN A 76 5.20 1.89 1.36
C GLN A 76 5.59 0.59 0.65
N GLU A 77 5.30 -0.54 1.26
CA GLU A 77 5.53 -1.88 0.70
C GLU A 77 4.19 -2.47 0.26
N PHE A 78 4.15 -3.10 -0.92
CA PHE A 78 2.96 -3.80 -1.37
C PHE A 78 2.89 -5.20 -0.77
N LYS A 79 1.76 -5.53 -0.15
CA LYS A 79 1.47 -6.83 0.44
C LYS A 79 0.24 -7.46 -0.16
N SER A 80 0.32 -8.76 -0.44
CA SER A 80 -0.84 -9.56 -0.81
C SER A 80 -1.58 -10.00 0.44
N LEU A 81 -2.85 -9.61 0.53
CA LEU A 81 -3.74 -10.04 1.59
C LEU A 81 -4.61 -11.22 1.15
N ARG A 82 -5.34 -11.77 2.11
CA ARG A 82 -6.35 -12.80 1.89
C ARG A 82 -7.26 -12.45 0.70
N PRO A 83 -7.46 -13.37 -0.27
CA PRO A 83 -8.34 -13.15 -1.41
C PRO A 83 -9.74 -12.68 -0.99
N ASP A 84 -10.24 -11.64 -1.65
CA ASP A 84 -11.55 -11.04 -1.37
C ASP A 84 -12.58 -11.52 -2.40
N PHE A 85 -13.45 -12.45 -1.99
CA PHE A 85 -14.55 -12.94 -2.82
C PHE A 85 -15.83 -12.17 -2.51
N LYS A 86 -16.41 -11.55 -3.54
CA LYS A 86 -17.56 -10.66 -3.38
C LYS A 86 -18.88 -11.45 -3.41
N ILE A 87 -19.41 -11.77 -2.24
CA ILE A 87 -20.66 -12.53 -2.06
C ILE A 87 -21.84 -11.87 -2.79
N ALA A 88 -21.92 -10.54 -2.79
CA ALA A 88 -23.00 -9.81 -3.46
C ALA A 88 -23.08 -10.09 -4.97
N GLU A 89 -21.91 -10.30 -5.62
CA GLU A 89 -21.81 -10.60 -7.04
C GLU A 89 -22.28 -12.03 -7.35
N ALA A 90 -22.01 -12.97 -6.45
CA ALA A 90 -22.56 -14.33 -6.56
C ALA A 90 -24.10 -14.33 -6.50
N TYR A 91 -24.67 -13.57 -5.56
CA TYR A 91 -26.13 -13.42 -5.46
C TYR A 91 -26.73 -12.73 -6.69
N ALA A 92 -26.10 -11.67 -7.19
CA ALA A 92 -26.57 -10.98 -8.40
C ALA A 92 -26.54 -11.88 -9.63
N PHE A 93 -25.47 -12.66 -9.81
CA PHE A 93 -25.38 -13.65 -10.88
C PHE A 93 -26.44 -14.73 -10.75
N ALA A 94 -26.61 -15.31 -9.56
CA ALA A 94 -27.62 -16.33 -9.28
C ALA A 94 -29.05 -15.85 -9.56
N LEU A 95 -29.36 -14.63 -9.18
CA LEU A 95 -30.66 -14.01 -9.48
C LEU A 95 -30.87 -13.85 -10.98
N GLY A 96 -29.85 -13.43 -11.72
CA GLY A 96 -29.86 -13.35 -13.19
C GLY A 96 -30.11 -14.72 -13.85
N ILE A 97 -29.38 -15.75 -13.37
CA ILE A 97 -29.58 -17.15 -13.87
C ILE A 97 -30.98 -17.67 -13.52
N GLY A 98 -31.47 -17.44 -12.32
CA GLY A 98 -32.86 -17.83 -11.93
C GLY A 98 -33.90 -17.18 -12.83
N PHE A 99 -33.76 -15.88 -13.11
CA PHE A 99 -34.63 -15.16 -14.04
C PHE A 99 -34.53 -15.71 -15.46
N ALA A 100 -33.32 -15.89 -16.00
CA ALA A 100 -33.13 -16.44 -17.34
C ALA A 100 -33.64 -17.87 -17.47
N SER A 101 -33.46 -18.71 -16.44
CA SER A 101 -33.98 -20.07 -16.36
C SER A 101 -35.51 -20.10 -16.37
N SER A 102 -36.17 -19.22 -15.62
CA SER A 102 -37.63 -19.10 -15.60
C SER A 102 -38.17 -18.71 -16.98
N LEU A 103 -37.53 -17.77 -17.68
CA LEU A 103 -37.87 -17.39 -19.05
C LEU A 103 -37.63 -18.54 -20.05
N PHE A 104 -36.47 -19.20 -19.95
CA PHE A 104 -36.15 -20.34 -20.81
C PHE A 104 -37.19 -21.45 -20.69
N LEU A 105 -37.54 -21.86 -19.47
CA LEU A 105 -38.57 -22.88 -19.23
C LEU A 105 -39.96 -22.43 -19.71
N THR A 106 -40.30 -21.15 -19.58
CA THR A 106 -41.56 -20.60 -20.11
C THR A 106 -41.62 -20.75 -21.64
N TYR A 107 -40.57 -20.39 -22.33
CA TYR A 107 -40.49 -20.59 -23.76
C TYR A 107 -40.46 -22.07 -24.17
N LEU A 108 -39.80 -22.92 -23.39
CA LEU A 108 -39.75 -24.38 -23.63
C LEU A 108 -41.16 -24.99 -23.56
N SER A 109 -42.04 -24.49 -22.73
CA SER A 109 -43.44 -24.95 -22.66
C SER A 109 -44.23 -24.74 -23.97
N GLU A 110 -43.78 -23.79 -24.80
CA GLU A 110 -44.38 -23.45 -26.10
C GLU A 110 -43.84 -24.29 -27.27
N PHE A 111 -42.80 -25.11 -27.04
CA PHE A 111 -42.27 -25.97 -28.09
C PHE A 111 -43.20 -27.14 -28.40
N LYS A 112 -43.10 -27.64 -29.65
CA LYS A 112 -43.81 -28.86 -30.07
C LYS A 112 -43.31 -30.07 -29.26
N LYS A 113 -44.19 -31.04 -29.04
CA LYS A 113 -44.03 -32.18 -28.13
C LYS A 113 -42.64 -32.82 -28.13
N VAL A 114 -42.08 -33.12 -29.30
CA VAL A 114 -40.75 -33.76 -29.40
C VAL A 114 -39.65 -32.88 -28.82
N TYR A 115 -39.62 -31.61 -29.19
CA TYR A 115 -38.62 -30.65 -28.74
C TYR A 115 -38.79 -30.23 -27.28
N PHE A 116 -40.04 -30.21 -26.81
CA PHE A 116 -40.38 -30.04 -25.41
C PHE A 116 -39.79 -31.18 -24.54
N VAL A 117 -39.94 -32.43 -24.98
CA VAL A 117 -39.39 -33.60 -24.26
C VAL A 117 -37.86 -33.54 -24.27
N ILE A 118 -37.25 -33.25 -25.41
CA ILE A 118 -35.78 -33.11 -25.51
C ILE A 118 -35.25 -32.01 -24.56
N GLY A 119 -35.91 -30.85 -24.56
CA GLY A 119 -35.56 -29.73 -23.66
C GLY A 119 -35.79 -30.05 -22.19
N GLY A 120 -36.86 -30.79 -21.86
CA GLY A 120 -37.15 -31.26 -20.51
C GLY A 120 -36.09 -32.25 -20.00
N VAL A 121 -35.67 -33.20 -20.82
CA VAL A 121 -34.59 -34.12 -20.48
C VAL A 121 -33.27 -33.39 -20.28
N ALA A 122 -32.95 -32.46 -21.19
CA ALA A 122 -31.75 -31.60 -21.04
C ALA A 122 -31.76 -30.80 -19.72
N TRP A 123 -32.93 -30.28 -19.32
CA TRP A 123 -33.11 -29.58 -18.04
C TRP A 123 -32.88 -30.52 -16.85
N ILE A 124 -33.37 -31.74 -16.86
CA ILE A 124 -33.14 -32.74 -15.82
C ILE A 124 -31.62 -33.01 -15.67
N ILE A 125 -30.93 -33.25 -16.79
CA ILE A 125 -29.49 -33.48 -16.82
C ILE A 125 -28.77 -32.27 -16.21
N LEU A 126 -29.14 -31.06 -16.60
CA LEU A 126 -28.55 -29.82 -16.11
C LEU A 126 -28.69 -29.68 -14.60
N LEU A 127 -29.88 -29.90 -14.04
CA LEU A 127 -30.08 -29.86 -12.60
C LEU A 127 -29.32 -30.97 -11.87
N THR A 128 -29.16 -32.14 -12.47
CA THR A 128 -28.33 -33.22 -11.90
C THR A 128 -26.87 -32.85 -11.85
N LEU A 129 -26.35 -32.14 -12.84
CA LEU A 129 -24.95 -31.67 -12.87
C LEU A 129 -24.68 -30.52 -11.90
N SER A 130 -25.72 -29.85 -11.39
CA SER A 130 -25.59 -28.65 -10.54
C SER A 130 -25.29 -28.94 -9.08
N ASP A 131 -25.09 -30.19 -8.70
CA ASP A 131 -24.67 -30.68 -7.37
C ASP A 131 -25.52 -30.13 -6.20
N PHE A 132 -26.81 -29.99 -6.37
CA PHE A 132 -27.72 -29.53 -5.30
C PHE A 132 -27.79 -30.49 -4.11
N ASN A 133 -27.42 -31.74 -4.28
CA ASN A 133 -27.43 -32.74 -3.22
C ASN A 133 -26.44 -32.40 -2.10
N GLY A 134 -25.41 -31.55 -2.36
CA GLY A 134 -24.54 -31.02 -1.35
C GLY A 134 -25.19 -30.11 -0.30
N LEU A 135 -26.47 -29.73 -0.46
CA LEU A 135 -27.27 -29.05 0.57
C LEU A 135 -27.62 -29.94 1.77
N ASN A 136 -27.34 -31.25 1.71
CA ASN A 136 -27.46 -32.22 2.82
C ASN A 136 -28.84 -32.23 3.48
N ILE A 137 -29.92 -32.20 2.70
CA ILE A 137 -31.27 -32.35 3.24
C ILE A 137 -31.49 -33.81 3.62
N ARG A 138 -31.79 -34.07 4.91
CA ARG A 138 -31.93 -35.42 5.50
C ARG A 138 -30.68 -36.30 5.42
N GLY A 139 -29.50 -35.70 5.41
CA GLY A 139 -28.23 -36.39 5.47
C GLY A 139 -27.39 -36.29 4.21
N VAL A 140 -26.12 -36.63 4.34
CA VAL A 140 -25.13 -36.60 3.27
C VAL A 140 -25.52 -37.57 2.16
N SER A 141 -25.35 -37.18 0.90
CA SER A 141 -25.67 -37.98 -0.30
C SER A 141 -27.16 -38.25 -0.54
N SER A 142 -28.05 -37.52 0.11
CA SER A 142 -29.46 -37.59 -0.12
C SER A 142 -29.85 -36.90 -1.45
N ASN A 143 -30.76 -37.51 -2.21
CA ASN A 143 -31.27 -36.94 -3.47
C ASN A 143 -32.46 -35.99 -3.25
N TYR A 144 -32.85 -35.70 -2.02
CA TYR A 144 -33.99 -34.80 -1.75
C TYR A 144 -33.83 -33.41 -2.34
N PRO A 145 -32.62 -32.75 -2.30
CA PRO A 145 -32.49 -31.44 -2.90
C PRO A 145 -32.78 -31.44 -4.41
N LEU A 146 -32.25 -32.43 -5.13
CA LEU A 146 -32.48 -32.57 -6.56
C LEU A 146 -33.97 -32.84 -6.84
N ILE A 147 -34.65 -33.69 -6.06
CA ILE A 147 -36.08 -33.97 -6.21
C ILE A 147 -36.90 -32.69 -6.00
N ILE A 148 -36.63 -31.89 -4.99
CA ILE A 148 -37.29 -30.60 -4.74
C ILE A 148 -37.12 -29.67 -5.93
N ALA A 149 -35.90 -29.51 -6.45
CA ALA A 149 -35.60 -28.67 -7.61
C ALA A 149 -36.32 -29.16 -8.89
N LEU A 150 -36.35 -30.48 -9.11
CA LEU A 150 -37.09 -31.10 -10.24
C LEU A 150 -38.61 -30.91 -10.13
N LEU A 151 -39.18 -31.16 -8.97
CA LEU A 151 -40.64 -30.99 -8.76
C LEU A 151 -41.04 -29.53 -8.98
N GLY A 152 -40.30 -28.56 -8.40
CA GLY A 152 -40.65 -27.16 -8.55
C GLY A 152 -40.45 -26.58 -9.95
N THR A 153 -39.71 -27.26 -10.81
CA THR A 153 -39.50 -26.82 -12.20
C THR A 153 -40.33 -27.64 -13.18
N LEU A 154 -40.31 -28.97 -13.11
CA LEU A 154 -40.96 -29.84 -14.08
C LEU A 154 -42.50 -29.89 -13.91
N VAL A 155 -43.03 -29.82 -12.67
CA VAL A 155 -44.48 -29.85 -12.47
C VAL A 155 -45.16 -28.62 -13.11
N PRO A 156 -44.72 -27.38 -12.83
CA PRO A 156 -45.20 -26.21 -13.55
C PRO A 156 -45.00 -26.27 -15.07
N LEU A 157 -43.83 -26.76 -15.51
CA LEU A 157 -43.51 -26.88 -16.94
C LEU A 157 -44.47 -27.84 -17.66
N LEU A 158 -44.71 -29.02 -17.10
CA LEU A 158 -45.68 -29.98 -17.64
C LEU A 158 -47.10 -29.44 -17.64
N THR A 159 -47.56 -28.80 -16.53
CA THR A 159 -48.85 -28.15 -16.43
C THR A 159 -49.09 -27.13 -17.55
N LEU A 160 -48.06 -26.30 -17.81
CA LEU A 160 -48.12 -25.30 -18.87
C LEU A 160 -48.16 -25.94 -20.27
N HIS A 161 -47.43 -27.01 -20.50
CA HIS A 161 -47.40 -27.66 -21.83
C HIS A 161 -48.70 -28.40 -22.11
N ILE A 162 -49.37 -29.02 -21.08
CA ILE A 162 -50.58 -29.83 -21.27
C ILE A 162 -51.84 -28.95 -21.26
N TRP A 163 -51.94 -28.05 -20.28
CA TRP A 163 -53.19 -27.29 -20.06
C TRP A 163 -53.03 -25.78 -20.28
N GLY A 164 -51.80 -25.25 -20.20
CA GLY A 164 -51.53 -23.79 -20.20
C GLY A 164 -51.25 -23.20 -21.59
N GLN A 165 -51.44 -23.93 -22.69
CA GLN A 165 -51.07 -23.47 -24.04
C GLN A 165 -51.66 -22.10 -24.41
N GLN A 166 -52.94 -21.88 -24.02
CA GLN A 166 -53.65 -20.62 -24.33
C GLN A 166 -53.47 -19.51 -23.26
N TRP A 167 -52.73 -19.76 -22.20
CA TRP A 167 -52.54 -18.77 -21.14
C TRP A 167 -51.62 -17.61 -21.59
N ALA A 168 -51.88 -16.43 -21.01
CA ALA A 168 -51.02 -15.27 -21.28
C ALA A 168 -49.55 -15.54 -20.82
N PHE A 169 -48.61 -15.09 -21.60
CA PHE A 169 -47.17 -15.29 -21.31
C PHE A 169 -46.79 -14.93 -19.86
N LEU A 170 -47.32 -13.81 -19.34
CA LEU A 170 -47.03 -13.38 -17.98
C LEU A 170 -47.49 -14.41 -16.94
N VAL A 171 -48.66 -15.03 -17.14
CA VAL A 171 -49.18 -16.05 -16.23
C VAL A 171 -48.32 -17.31 -16.28
N LYS A 172 -47.91 -17.74 -17.47
CA LYS A 172 -46.98 -18.86 -17.65
C LYS A 172 -45.67 -18.63 -16.94
N TRP A 173 -45.09 -17.44 -17.12
CA TRP A 173 -43.86 -17.07 -16.48
C TRP A 173 -43.95 -16.96 -14.96
N LEU A 174 -45.03 -16.35 -14.44
CA LEU A 174 -45.28 -16.26 -12.98
C LEU A 174 -45.41 -17.65 -12.34
N LEU A 175 -46.08 -18.58 -13.00
CA LEU A 175 -46.21 -19.95 -12.50
C LEU A 175 -44.84 -20.65 -12.40
N LEU A 176 -43.99 -20.52 -13.39
CA LEU A 176 -42.64 -21.11 -13.38
C LEU A 176 -41.71 -20.38 -12.41
N ALA A 177 -41.76 -19.06 -12.38
CA ALA A 177 -41.01 -18.27 -11.43
C ALA A 177 -41.38 -18.58 -9.98
N SER A 178 -42.66 -18.76 -9.70
CA SER A 178 -43.15 -19.17 -8.37
C SER A 178 -42.69 -20.58 -8.00
N GLY A 179 -42.73 -21.52 -8.97
CA GLY A 179 -42.25 -22.89 -8.77
C GLY A 179 -40.73 -22.92 -8.43
N ILE A 180 -39.92 -22.16 -9.16
CA ILE A 180 -38.48 -22.00 -8.90
C ILE A 180 -38.28 -21.33 -7.52
N GLY A 181 -39.00 -20.23 -7.23
CA GLY A 181 -38.89 -19.52 -5.95
C GLY A 181 -39.28 -20.39 -4.75
N THR A 182 -40.34 -21.18 -4.88
CA THR A 182 -40.77 -22.13 -3.85
C THR A 182 -39.71 -23.22 -3.64
N SER A 183 -39.11 -23.74 -4.71
CA SER A 183 -38.03 -24.72 -4.61
C SER A 183 -36.82 -24.13 -3.88
N ILE A 184 -36.39 -22.94 -4.25
CA ILE A 184 -35.26 -22.25 -3.59
C ILE A 184 -35.55 -22.04 -2.10
N TRP A 185 -36.76 -21.57 -1.78
CA TRP A 185 -37.19 -21.39 -0.39
C TRP A 185 -37.17 -22.72 0.40
N LEU A 186 -37.66 -23.79 -0.16
CA LEU A 186 -37.65 -25.12 0.48
C LEU A 186 -36.21 -25.64 0.65
N LEU A 187 -35.37 -25.49 -0.36
CA LEU A 187 -33.97 -25.89 -0.32
C LEU A 187 -33.21 -25.15 0.78
N ILE A 188 -33.43 -23.85 0.93
CA ILE A 188 -32.80 -23.03 1.99
C ILE A 188 -33.33 -23.45 3.37
N SER A 189 -34.67 -23.63 3.51
CA SER A 189 -35.29 -23.87 4.80
C SER A 189 -35.00 -25.27 5.37
N LEU A 190 -34.74 -26.25 4.50
CA LEU A 190 -34.55 -27.65 4.89
C LEU A 190 -33.05 -28.06 4.91
N SER A 191 -32.18 -27.20 4.40
CA SER A 191 -30.73 -27.45 4.30
C SER A 191 -30.06 -27.46 5.67
N GLN A 192 -29.01 -28.27 5.81
CA GLN A 192 -28.16 -28.39 7.00
C GLN A 192 -26.80 -27.73 6.83
N VAL A 193 -26.50 -27.12 5.67
CA VAL A 193 -25.19 -26.46 5.42
C VAL A 193 -25.21 -25.02 5.93
N VAL A 194 -24.03 -24.49 6.17
CA VAL A 194 -23.85 -23.08 6.54
C VAL A 194 -24.17 -22.21 5.32
N ASN A 195 -25.03 -21.21 5.47
CA ASN A 195 -25.44 -20.30 4.41
C ASN A 195 -25.90 -21.01 3.10
N PRO A 196 -27.06 -21.73 3.11
CA PRO A 196 -27.54 -22.48 1.94
C PRO A 196 -27.78 -21.60 0.71
N LEU A 197 -28.12 -20.32 0.90
CA LEU A 197 -28.33 -19.38 -0.19
C LEU A 197 -27.03 -19.13 -0.95
N LEU A 198 -25.92 -19.00 -0.24
CA LEU A 198 -24.60 -18.85 -0.85
C LEU A 198 -24.18 -20.11 -1.62
N TYR A 199 -24.42 -21.30 -1.03
CA TYR A 199 -24.19 -22.58 -1.70
C TYR A 199 -24.93 -22.64 -3.05
N LEU A 200 -26.22 -22.38 -3.04
CA LEU A 200 -27.04 -22.35 -4.26
C LEU A 200 -26.52 -21.31 -5.27
N SER A 201 -26.15 -20.13 -4.78
CA SER A 201 -25.71 -19.03 -5.64
C SER A 201 -24.41 -19.36 -6.36
N GLU A 202 -23.42 -19.94 -5.69
CA GLU A 202 -22.17 -20.36 -6.34
C GLU A 202 -22.41 -21.50 -7.33
N HIS A 203 -23.27 -22.47 -7.02
CA HIS A 203 -23.57 -23.59 -7.92
C HIS A 203 -24.42 -23.19 -9.14
N THR A 204 -25.05 -21.99 -9.15
CA THR A 204 -25.70 -21.46 -10.38
C THR A 204 -24.71 -21.22 -11.52
N LEU A 205 -23.39 -21.14 -11.22
CA LEU A 205 -22.37 -21.06 -12.27
C LEU A 205 -22.46 -22.22 -13.27
N ILE A 206 -22.75 -23.45 -12.80
CA ILE A 206 -22.89 -24.64 -13.64
C ILE A 206 -24.10 -24.51 -14.56
N ILE A 207 -25.22 -24.04 -14.03
CA ILE A 207 -26.45 -23.79 -14.81
C ILE A 207 -26.20 -22.74 -15.89
N GLY A 208 -25.60 -21.59 -15.48
CA GLY A 208 -25.27 -20.49 -16.38
C GLY A 208 -24.30 -20.94 -17.47
N PHE A 209 -23.31 -21.76 -17.11
CA PHE A 209 -22.33 -22.32 -18.06
C PHE A 209 -23.02 -23.19 -19.13
N CYS A 210 -23.87 -24.12 -18.74
CA CYS A 210 -24.60 -24.98 -19.69
C CYS A 210 -25.53 -24.20 -20.61
N LEU A 211 -26.28 -23.21 -20.06
CA LEU A 211 -27.14 -22.36 -20.88
C LEU A 211 -26.39 -21.48 -21.86
N ALA A 212 -25.26 -20.92 -21.44
CA ALA A 212 -24.37 -20.15 -22.32
C ALA A 212 -23.78 -21.04 -23.43
N LEU A 213 -23.35 -22.26 -23.10
CA LEU A 213 -22.86 -23.23 -24.09
C LEU A 213 -23.92 -23.58 -25.15
N ALA A 214 -25.16 -23.78 -24.75
CA ALA A 214 -26.25 -24.03 -25.68
C ALA A 214 -26.38 -22.88 -26.70
N TRP A 215 -26.23 -21.62 -26.26
CA TRP A 215 -26.22 -20.47 -27.14
C TRP A 215 -24.96 -20.40 -28.04
N ILE A 216 -23.77 -20.69 -27.46
CA ILE A 216 -22.50 -20.73 -28.20
C ILE A 216 -22.57 -21.75 -29.34
N PHE A 217 -23.04 -22.97 -29.04
CA PHE A 217 -23.17 -24.00 -30.05
C PHE A 217 -24.23 -23.69 -31.09
N TRP A 218 -25.35 -23.06 -30.66
CA TRP A 218 -26.36 -22.57 -31.60
C TRP A 218 -25.79 -21.55 -32.58
N ASN A 219 -24.88 -20.70 -32.14
CA ASN A 219 -24.25 -19.65 -32.95
C ASN A 219 -22.85 -20.00 -33.46
N GLY A 220 -22.39 -21.29 -33.38
CA GLY A 220 -21.04 -21.67 -33.76
C GLY A 220 -20.63 -21.36 -35.20
N HIS A 221 -21.60 -21.25 -36.14
CA HIS A 221 -21.35 -20.82 -37.52
C HIS A 221 -21.86 -19.39 -37.79
N ALA A 222 -22.31 -18.66 -36.78
CA ALA A 222 -23.02 -17.38 -36.95
C ALA A 222 -22.17 -16.32 -37.64
N VAL A 223 -20.86 -16.27 -37.34
CA VAL A 223 -19.96 -15.29 -37.95
C VAL A 223 -19.92 -15.48 -39.48
N LEU A 224 -19.61 -16.67 -39.95
CA LEU A 224 -19.57 -16.94 -41.39
C LEU A 224 -20.93 -16.82 -42.06
N SER A 225 -22.02 -17.26 -41.39
CA SER A 225 -23.36 -17.12 -41.96
C SER A 225 -23.81 -15.67 -42.07
N GLY A 226 -23.45 -14.84 -41.12
CA GLY A 226 -23.75 -13.39 -41.14
C GLY A 226 -22.92 -12.68 -42.27
N LEU A 227 -21.63 -12.99 -42.37
CA LEU A 227 -20.76 -12.49 -43.44
C LEU A 227 -21.26 -12.90 -44.82
N TYR A 228 -21.65 -14.17 -44.96
CA TYR A 228 -22.25 -14.67 -46.21
C TYR A 228 -23.50 -13.87 -46.58
N LEU A 229 -24.40 -13.61 -45.62
CA LEU A 229 -25.62 -12.85 -45.88
C LEU A 229 -25.33 -11.39 -46.31
N ILE A 230 -24.30 -10.76 -45.73
CA ILE A 230 -23.87 -9.42 -46.13
C ILE A 230 -23.30 -9.43 -47.54
N ILE A 231 -22.38 -10.35 -47.83
CA ILE A 231 -21.78 -10.50 -49.16
C ILE A 231 -22.85 -10.82 -50.22
N ALA A 232 -23.77 -11.74 -49.90
CA ALA A 232 -24.85 -12.11 -50.83
C ALA A 232 -25.81 -10.92 -51.12
N ARG A 233 -26.10 -10.08 -50.13
CA ARG A 233 -26.88 -8.84 -50.34
C ARG A 233 -26.11 -7.81 -51.15
N ALA A 234 -24.83 -7.61 -50.89
CA ALA A 234 -23.97 -6.72 -51.66
C ALA A 234 -23.86 -7.16 -53.15
N ASN A 235 -23.84 -8.46 -53.39
CA ASN A 235 -23.79 -8.98 -54.77
C ASN A 235 -25.00 -8.54 -55.61
N GLN A 236 -26.18 -8.44 -55.06
CA GLN A 236 -27.39 -7.98 -55.76
C GLN A 236 -27.21 -6.53 -56.34
N ALA A 237 -26.38 -5.71 -55.71
CA ALA A 237 -26.12 -4.33 -56.14
C ALA A 237 -24.86 -4.21 -57.00
N TYR A 238 -23.82 -5.02 -56.73
CA TYR A 238 -22.47 -4.83 -57.30
C TYR A 238 -21.98 -5.98 -58.17
N GLN A 239 -22.79 -7.02 -58.42
CA GLN A 239 -22.44 -8.22 -59.22
C GLN A 239 -21.11 -8.88 -58.81
N LEU A 240 -20.86 -8.98 -57.52
CA LEU A 240 -19.64 -9.59 -56.99
C LEU A 240 -19.68 -11.14 -57.17
N LYS A 241 -18.49 -11.78 -57.34
CA LYS A 241 -18.40 -13.24 -57.24
C LYS A 241 -18.48 -13.68 -55.78
N VAL A 242 -19.67 -14.02 -55.33
CA VAL A 242 -19.96 -14.40 -53.91
C VAL A 242 -19.17 -15.65 -53.50
N SER A 243 -19.05 -16.64 -54.42
CA SER A 243 -18.31 -17.88 -54.19
C SER A 243 -16.84 -17.64 -53.83
N VAL A 244 -16.17 -16.73 -54.54
CA VAL A 244 -14.77 -16.37 -54.28
C VAL A 244 -14.65 -15.55 -53.03
N GLN A 245 -15.51 -14.55 -52.85
CA GLN A 245 -15.44 -13.67 -51.66
C GLN A 245 -15.65 -14.45 -50.36
N ILE A 246 -16.65 -15.34 -50.30
CA ILE A 246 -16.93 -16.12 -49.10
C ILE A 246 -15.82 -17.15 -48.85
N LEU A 247 -15.19 -17.70 -49.84
CA LEU A 247 -14.07 -18.62 -49.71
C LEU A 247 -12.88 -17.90 -49.03
N ILE A 248 -12.51 -16.74 -49.55
CA ILE A 248 -11.40 -15.93 -49.00
C ILE A 248 -11.69 -15.54 -47.54
N VAL A 249 -12.85 -14.95 -47.28
CA VAL A 249 -13.24 -14.52 -45.92
C VAL A 249 -13.29 -15.70 -44.96
N SER A 250 -13.82 -16.84 -45.39
CA SER A 250 -13.89 -18.04 -44.58
C SER A 250 -12.50 -18.63 -44.31
N ALA A 251 -11.59 -18.62 -45.30
CA ALA A 251 -10.23 -19.07 -45.10
C ALA A 251 -9.49 -18.21 -44.08
N ILE A 252 -9.57 -16.87 -44.20
CA ILE A 252 -8.95 -15.92 -43.26
C ILE A 252 -9.51 -16.16 -41.84
N TYR A 253 -10.83 -16.25 -41.70
CA TYR A 253 -11.47 -16.49 -40.43
C TYR A 253 -11.07 -17.81 -39.78
N LEU A 254 -11.10 -18.93 -40.53
CA LEU A 254 -10.73 -20.25 -40.04
C LEU A 254 -9.25 -20.31 -39.66
N VAL A 255 -8.35 -19.70 -40.44
CA VAL A 255 -6.93 -19.59 -40.10
C VAL A 255 -6.74 -18.82 -38.81
N ALA A 256 -7.42 -17.68 -38.63
CA ALA A 256 -7.34 -16.88 -37.41
C ALA A 256 -7.80 -17.69 -36.18
N VAL A 257 -8.95 -18.38 -36.27
CA VAL A 257 -9.47 -19.20 -35.16
C VAL A 257 -8.59 -20.43 -34.93
N PHE A 258 -7.96 -20.98 -35.96
CA PHE A 258 -7.02 -22.08 -35.83
C PHE A 258 -5.73 -21.66 -35.11
N PHE A 259 -5.21 -20.46 -35.32
CA PHE A 259 -4.08 -19.93 -34.52
C PHE A 259 -4.45 -19.76 -33.04
N ILE A 260 -5.66 -19.29 -32.76
CA ILE A 260 -6.17 -19.26 -31.39
C ILE A 260 -6.20 -20.65 -30.75
N PHE A 261 -6.64 -21.66 -31.52
CA PHE A 261 -6.64 -23.05 -31.07
C PHE A 261 -5.22 -23.55 -30.75
N LEU A 262 -4.26 -23.31 -31.64
CA LEU A 262 -2.85 -23.71 -31.43
C LEU A 262 -2.28 -23.05 -30.15
N GLU A 263 -2.54 -21.76 -29.93
CA GLU A 263 -2.11 -21.09 -28.71
C GLU A 263 -2.71 -21.72 -27.45
N LEU A 264 -4.00 -22.03 -27.46
CA LEU A 264 -4.68 -22.71 -26.37
C LEU A 264 -4.14 -24.12 -26.08
N THR A 265 -3.63 -24.81 -27.08
CA THR A 265 -2.98 -26.13 -26.94
C THR A 265 -1.52 -26.02 -26.52
N GLY A 266 -0.98 -24.81 -26.33
CA GLY A 266 0.35 -24.56 -25.79
C GLY A 266 1.44 -24.31 -26.83
N GLU A 267 1.11 -24.24 -28.12
CA GLU A 267 2.05 -23.86 -29.16
C GLU A 267 2.50 -22.40 -28.99
N ARG A 268 3.81 -22.18 -28.90
CA ARG A 268 4.42 -20.87 -28.72
C ARG A 268 5.13 -20.41 -30.01
N GLY A 269 5.28 -19.09 -30.16
CA GLY A 269 6.01 -18.51 -31.30
C GLY A 269 5.21 -18.47 -32.60
N LEU A 270 3.89 -18.33 -32.52
CA LEU A 270 3.01 -18.18 -33.64
C LEU A 270 3.36 -16.91 -34.45
N PRO A 271 3.28 -16.95 -35.82
CA PRO A 271 3.69 -15.81 -36.66
C PRO A 271 2.74 -14.60 -36.59
N PHE A 272 1.56 -14.80 -36.05
CA PHE A 272 0.55 -13.74 -35.92
C PHE A 272 0.13 -13.58 -34.45
N PRO A 273 -0.16 -12.33 -33.98
CA PRO A 273 -0.72 -12.09 -32.66
C PRO A 273 -2.10 -12.73 -32.58
N THR A 274 -2.36 -13.46 -31.52
CA THR A 274 -3.66 -14.04 -31.20
C THR A 274 -4.42 -13.13 -30.26
N PHE A 275 -5.73 -13.29 -30.21
CA PHE A 275 -6.60 -12.55 -29.29
C PHE A 275 -7.45 -13.51 -28.46
N SER A 276 -7.90 -13.08 -27.29
CA SER A 276 -8.73 -13.91 -26.43
C SER A 276 -10.00 -14.40 -27.15
N PRO A 277 -10.31 -15.70 -27.09
CA PRO A 277 -11.55 -16.25 -27.65
C PRO A 277 -12.82 -15.55 -27.20
N PHE A 278 -12.81 -14.89 -26.05
CA PHE A 278 -13.96 -14.14 -25.55
C PHE A 278 -14.40 -13.01 -26.49
N TYR A 279 -13.47 -12.43 -27.25
CA TYR A 279 -13.83 -11.43 -28.26
C TYR A 279 -14.72 -12.00 -29.36
N LEU A 280 -14.67 -13.32 -29.63
CA LEU A 280 -15.52 -13.97 -30.62
C LEU A 280 -17.01 -13.96 -30.23
N LEU A 281 -17.35 -13.79 -28.93
CA LEU A 281 -18.74 -13.70 -28.48
C LEU A 281 -19.47 -12.50 -29.10
N PHE A 282 -18.78 -11.37 -29.31
CA PHE A 282 -19.37 -10.18 -29.92
C PHE A 282 -19.79 -10.39 -31.39
N PRO A 283 -18.88 -10.81 -32.29
CA PRO A 283 -19.31 -11.12 -33.65
C PRO A 283 -20.32 -12.26 -33.70
N MET A 284 -20.22 -13.29 -32.84
CA MET A 284 -21.25 -14.35 -32.78
C MET A 284 -22.62 -13.78 -32.44
N GLY A 285 -22.73 -12.87 -31.47
CA GLY A 285 -24.00 -12.22 -31.14
C GLY A 285 -24.53 -11.34 -32.24
N ILE A 286 -23.69 -10.48 -32.84
CA ILE A 286 -24.08 -9.51 -33.88
C ILE A 286 -24.46 -10.25 -35.18
N PHE A 287 -23.60 -11.12 -35.69
CA PHE A 287 -23.87 -11.83 -36.93
C PHE A 287 -24.95 -12.90 -36.74
N GLY A 288 -25.09 -13.47 -35.54
CA GLY A 288 -26.21 -14.31 -35.14
C GLY A 288 -27.54 -13.57 -35.25
N TRP A 289 -27.61 -12.30 -34.80
CA TRP A 289 -28.79 -11.45 -34.94
C TRP A 289 -29.10 -11.13 -36.41
N ILE A 290 -28.09 -10.84 -37.23
CA ILE A 290 -28.29 -10.60 -38.70
C ILE A 290 -28.90 -11.83 -39.37
N SER A 291 -28.47 -13.04 -38.97
CA SER A 291 -28.96 -14.28 -39.57
C SER A 291 -30.29 -14.78 -38.97
N ILE A 292 -30.79 -14.15 -37.87
CA ILE A 292 -31.90 -14.69 -37.09
C ILE A 292 -33.20 -14.78 -37.86
N LYS A 293 -33.46 -13.82 -38.79
CA LYS A 293 -34.69 -13.83 -39.60
C LYS A 293 -34.78 -15.09 -40.47
N ALA A 294 -33.70 -15.45 -41.12
CA ALA A 294 -33.61 -16.65 -41.95
C ALA A 294 -33.69 -17.94 -41.08
N LYS A 295 -33.10 -17.91 -39.90
CA LYS A 295 -33.22 -19.03 -38.92
C LYS A 295 -34.65 -19.22 -38.41
N VAL A 296 -35.39 -18.13 -38.20
CA VAL A 296 -36.81 -18.18 -37.74
C VAL A 296 -37.67 -18.86 -38.78
N GLU A 297 -37.53 -18.50 -40.06
CA GLU A 297 -38.30 -19.13 -41.14
C GLU A 297 -38.04 -20.64 -41.20
N GLN A 298 -36.84 -21.11 -40.89
CA GLN A 298 -36.48 -22.51 -40.82
C GLN A 298 -37.05 -23.22 -39.59
N SER A 299 -37.23 -22.50 -38.48
CA SER A 299 -37.59 -23.05 -37.16
C SER A 299 -39.12 -23.13 -36.97
N GLU A 300 -39.94 -22.87 -37.99
CA GLU A 300 -41.42 -22.97 -37.88
C GLU A 300 -41.93 -24.36 -37.45
N HIS A 301 -41.13 -25.43 -37.68
CA HIS A 301 -41.44 -26.77 -37.22
C HIS A 301 -41.10 -27.00 -35.73
N LEU A 302 -40.30 -26.11 -35.12
CA LEU A 302 -39.91 -26.21 -33.73
C LEU A 302 -40.88 -25.49 -32.81
N ILE A 303 -41.32 -24.30 -33.22
CA ILE A 303 -42.10 -23.38 -32.41
C ILE A 303 -43.09 -22.60 -33.28
N THR A 304 -44.22 -22.22 -32.69
CA THR A 304 -45.30 -21.51 -33.36
C THR A 304 -45.05 -19.99 -33.53
N ASP A 305 -44.30 -19.37 -32.62
CA ASP A 305 -44.02 -17.93 -32.72
C ASP A 305 -42.50 -17.68 -32.87
N GLY A 306 -42.10 -17.23 -34.06
CA GLY A 306 -40.70 -16.88 -34.38
C GLY A 306 -40.08 -15.76 -33.55
N LYS A 307 -40.87 -14.98 -32.79
CA LYS A 307 -40.35 -13.95 -31.88
C LYS A 307 -39.61 -14.55 -30.69
N VAL A 308 -40.00 -15.75 -30.27
CA VAL A 308 -39.39 -16.52 -29.20
C VAL A 308 -37.91 -16.75 -29.49
N ILE A 309 -37.56 -17.12 -30.70
CA ILE A 309 -36.16 -17.39 -31.10
C ILE A 309 -35.31 -16.12 -30.98
N LYS A 310 -35.85 -14.95 -31.34
CA LYS A 310 -35.15 -13.67 -31.17
C LYS A 310 -34.85 -13.35 -29.71
N THR A 311 -35.86 -13.57 -28.84
CA THR A 311 -35.69 -13.36 -27.41
C THR A 311 -34.71 -14.34 -26.79
N LEU A 312 -34.75 -15.62 -27.13
CA LEU A 312 -33.81 -16.63 -26.68
C LEU A 312 -32.36 -16.32 -27.16
N HIS A 313 -32.20 -15.77 -28.37
CA HIS A 313 -30.86 -15.34 -28.82
C HIS A 313 -30.31 -14.22 -27.98
N LEU A 314 -31.11 -13.18 -27.63
CA LEU A 314 -30.64 -12.08 -26.80
C LEU A 314 -30.35 -12.53 -25.37
N ILE A 315 -31.20 -13.37 -24.78
CA ILE A 315 -30.98 -13.94 -23.43
C ILE A 315 -29.71 -14.77 -23.43
N GLY A 316 -29.51 -15.66 -24.41
CA GLY A 316 -28.31 -16.48 -24.50
C GLY A 316 -27.04 -15.66 -24.71
N PHE A 317 -27.10 -14.58 -25.49
CA PHE A 317 -25.99 -13.66 -25.66
C PHE A 317 -25.65 -12.94 -24.33
N ALA A 318 -26.67 -12.43 -23.63
CA ALA A 318 -26.47 -11.84 -22.31
C ALA A 318 -25.83 -12.86 -21.34
N LEU A 319 -26.36 -14.08 -21.27
CA LEU A 319 -25.82 -15.13 -20.40
C LEU A 319 -24.36 -15.47 -20.72
N ALA A 320 -23.96 -15.53 -22.00
CA ALA A 320 -22.59 -15.78 -22.36
C ALA A 320 -21.64 -14.67 -21.88
N LEU A 321 -22.05 -13.40 -21.99
CA LEU A 321 -21.27 -12.26 -21.47
C LEU A 321 -21.21 -12.25 -19.93
N TRP A 322 -22.34 -12.46 -19.27
CA TRP A 322 -22.38 -12.50 -17.81
C TRP A 322 -21.63 -13.70 -17.23
N LEU A 323 -21.55 -14.81 -17.95
CA LEU A 323 -20.71 -15.94 -17.56
C LEU A 323 -19.23 -15.57 -17.58
N VAL A 324 -18.74 -14.89 -18.63
CA VAL A 324 -17.33 -14.40 -18.67
C VAL A 324 -17.05 -13.47 -17.51
N TRP A 325 -17.97 -12.54 -17.22
CA TRP A 325 -17.87 -11.64 -16.08
C TRP A 325 -17.78 -12.40 -14.75
N LYS A 326 -18.65 -13.39 -14.49
CA LYS A 326 -18.62 -14.19 -13.24
C LYS A 326 -17.32 -14.97 -13.11
N LEU A 327 -16.83 -15.60 -14.19
CA LEU A 327 -15.58 -16.34 -14.17
C LEU A 327 -14.39 -15.43 -13.86
N LYS A 328 -14.34 -14.24 -14.44
CA LYS A 328 -13.30 -13.23 -14.18
C LYS A 328 -13.31 -12.74 -12.73
N ILE A 329 -14.48 -12.36 -12.23
CA ILE A 329 -14.64 -11.85 -10.85
C ILE A 329 -14.26 -12.91 -9.82
N SER A 330 -14.72 -14.14 -10.02
CA SER A 330 -14.41 -15.24 -9.10
C SER A 330 -12.99 -15.78 -9.25
N GLY A 331 -12.24 -15.35 -10.26
CA GLY A 331 -10.92 -15.89 -10.57
C GLY A 331 -10.92 -17.39 -10.86
N ASN A 332 -12.03 -17.91 -11.43
CA ASN A 332 -12.12 -19.32 -11.78
C ASN A 332 -11.42 -19.60 -13.12
N VAL A 333 -10.09 -19.56 -13.11
CA VAL A 333 -9.25 -19.73 -14.29
C VAL A 333 -9.53 -21.04 -15.04
N PRO A 334 -9.70 -22.20 -14.39
CA PRO A 334 -10.11 -23.41 -15.09
C PRO A 334 -11.41 -23.26 -15.89
N GLY A 335 -12.39 -22.54 -15.34
CA GLY A 335 -13.65 -22.24 -16.03
C GLY A 335 -13.47 -21.27 -17.20
N GLU A 336 -12.59 -20.29 -17.08
CA GLU A 336 -12.24 -19.37 -18.17
C GLU A 336 -11.59 -20.12 -19.32
N GLU A 337 -10.59 -20.95 -19.04
CA GLU A 337 -9.90 -21.72 -20.07
C GLU A 337 -10.84 -22.74 -20.72
N LEU A 338 -11.70 -23.39 -19.94
CA LEU A 338 -12.73 -24.27 -20.46
C LEU A 338 -13.62 -23.54 -21.48
N LEU A 339 -14.10 -22.36 -21.12
CA LEU A 339 -14.99 -21.57 -21.99
C LEU A 339 -14.24 -21.10 -23.26
N LYS A 340 -12.98 -20.69 -23.15
CA LYS A 340 -12.14 -20.34 -24.30
C LYS A 340 -11.99 -21.52 -25.28
N HIS A 341 -11.67 -22.71 -24.78
CA HIS A 341 -11.57 -23.92 -25.60
C HIS A 341 -12.90 -24.23 -26.30
N LEU A 342 -14.02 -24.22 -25.58
CA LEU A 342 -15.32 -24.54 -26.15
C LEU A 342 -15.79 -23.51 -27.19
N ILE A 343 -15.51 -22.22 -27.00
CA ILE A 343 -15.75 -21.19 -28.02
C ILE A 343 -14.93 -21.49 -29.27
N SER A 344 -13.63 -21.69 -29.14
CA SER A 344 -12.71 -21.94 -30.27
C SER A 344 -13.09 -23.20 -31.04
N TYR A 345 -13.33 -24.30 -30.32
CA TYR A 345 -13.73 -25.56 -30.95
C TYR A 345 -15.06 -25.47 -31.68
N SER A 346 -16.05 -24.77 -31.08
CA SER A 346 -17.33 -24.56 -31.74
C SER A 346 -17.20 -23.74 -33.02
N GLN A 347 -16.36 -22.68 -32.99
CA GLN A 347 -16.14 -21.85 -34.16
C GLN A 347 -15.45 -22.61 -35.29
N ILE A 348 -14.46 -23.43 -35.00
CA ILE A 348 -13.80 -24.27 -36.01
C ILE A 348 -14.78 -25.29 -36.56
N GLY A 349 -15.40 -26.09 -35.71
CA GLY A 349 -16.24 -27.20 -36.11
C GLY A 349 -17.47 -26.77 -36.92
N PHE A 350 -18.26 -25.87 -36.37
CA PHE A 350 -19.49 -25.42 -37.03
C PHE A 350 -19.22 -24.54 -38.27
N SER A 351 -18.16 -23.73 -38.25
CA SER A 351 -17.82 -22.89 -39.39
C SER A 351 -17.29 -23.72 -40.57
N LEU A 352 -16.45 -24.73 -40.30
CA LEU A 352 -15.98 -25.63 -41.33
C LEU A 352 -17.15 -26.35 -42.05
N PHE A 353 -18.05 -26.94 -41.26
CA PHE A 353 -19.22 -27.60 -41.82
C PHE A 353 -20.22 -26.63 -42.45
N PHE A 354 -20.26 -25.36 -42.03
CA PHE A 354 -21.05 -24.35 -42.72
C PHE A 354 -20.55 -24.04 -44.13
N ILE A 355 -19.25 -24.04 -44.33
CA ILE A 355 -18.64 -23.89 -45.68
C ILE A 355 -19.01 -25.10 -46.53
N VAL A 356 -18.85 -26.33 -46.02
CA VAL A 356 -19.26 -27.53 -46.73
C VAL A 356 -20.73 -27.49 -47.10
N TYR A 357 -21.59 -27.08 -46.16
CA TYR A 357 -23.02 -26.92 -46.37
C TYR A 357 -23.34 -25.87 -47.45
N LEU A 358 -22.69 -24.70 -47.43
CA LEU A 358 -22.88 -23.65 -48.42
C LEU A 358 -22.48 -24.10 -49.84
N PHE A 359 -21.28 -24.66 -49.99
CA PHE A 359 -20.81 -25.07 -51.29
C PHE A 359 -21.59 -26.26 -51.85
N SER A 360 -21.96 -27.23 -51.03
CA SER A 360 -22.77 -28.36 -51.46
C SER A 360 -24.17 -27.98 -51.93
N ASN A 361 -24.77 -26.95 -51.36
CA ASN A 361 -26.16 -26.55 -51.68
C ASN A 361 -26.21 -25.42 -52.72
N PHE A 362 -25.27 -24.48 -52.73
CA PHE A 362 -25.49 -23.21 -53.41
C PHE A 362 -24.38 -22.81 -54.39
N LEU A 363 -23.30 -23.58 -54.56
CA LEU A 363 -22.20 -23.24 -55.46
C LEU A 363 -22.68 -22.86 -56.87
N GLY A 364 -23.59 -23.61 -57.43
CA GLY A 364 -24.10 -23.39 -58.82
C GLY A 364 -24.93 -22.10 -58.99
N ILE A 365 -25.40 -21.50 -57.91
CA ILE A 365 -26.24 -20.30 -57.95
C ILE A 365 -25.65 -19.09 -57.18
N MET A 366 -24.54 -19.26 -56.48
CA MET A 366 -23.93 -18.21 -55.66
C MET A 366 -23.62 -16.93 -56.45
N ASP A 367 -23.10 -17.09 -57.65
CA ASP A 367 -22.65 -15.95 -58.48
C ASP A 367 -23.73 -15.50 -59.50
N SER A 368 -24.98 -15.98 -59.38
CA SER A 368 -26.07 -15.70 -60.31
C SER A 368 -26.75 -14.33 -60.14
N GLY A 369 -26.35 -13.51 -59.12
CA GLY A 369 -27.01 -12.25 -58.77
C GLY A 369 -28.45 -12.41 -58.22
N LYS A 370 -28.93 -13.61 -58.00
CA LYS A 370 -30.24 -13.87 -57.38
C LYS A 370 -30.22 -13.63 -55.90
N ALA A 371 -31.37 -13.45 -55.26
CA ALA A 371 -31.54 -13.21 -53.81
C ALA A 371 -31.26 -14.49 -52.99
N ILE A 372 -30.05 -14.99 -53.04
CA ILE A 372 -29.61 -16.20 -52.33
C ILE A 372 -29.59 -16.05 -50.80
N ASP A 373 -29.55 -14.83 -50.31
CA ASP A 373 -29.63 -14.52 -48.88
C ASP A 373 -30.94 -15.02 -48.23
N ARG A 374 -32.02 -15.17 -49.02
CA ARG A 374 -33.33 -15.66 -48.54
C ARG A 374 -33.41 -17.20 -48.47
N ILE A 375 -32.55 -17.92 -49.12
CA ILE A 375 -32.61 -19.37 -49.25
C ILE A 375 -31.50 -20.09 -48.50
N VAL A 376 -30.60 -19.39 -47.83
CA VAL A 376 -29.41 -19.96 -47.17
C VAL A 376 -29.70 -21.12 -46.21
N TYR A 377 -30.89 -21.16 -45.63
CA TYR A 377 -31.33 -22.26 -44.79
C TYR A 377 -32.40 -23.19 -45.44
N LYS A 378 -32.59 -23.05 -46.76
CA LYS A 378 -33.47 -23.93 -47.55
C LYS A 378 -32.57 -24.82 -48.44
N PRO A 379 -32.06 -25.93 -47.90
CA PRO A 379 -31.06 -26.74 -48.61
C PRO A 379 -31.65 -27.47 -49.80
N PHE A 380 -30.86 -27.64 -50.85
CA PHE A 380 -31.23 -28.41 -52.05
C PHE A 380 -30.70 -29.86 -51.99
N ALA A 381 -29.45 -30.02 -51.48
CA ALA A 381 -28.74 -31.29 -51.48
C ALA A 381 -28.40 -31.78 -50.05
N LEU A 382 -27.75 -30.98 -49.28
CA LEU A 382 -27.28 -31.33 -47.90
C LEU A 382 -28.19 -30.72 -46.86
N PRO A 383 -29.00 -31.51 -46.11
CA PRO A 383 -29.85 -31.04 -45.07
C PRO A 383 -29.10 -30.28 -43.96
N TYR A 384 -29.74 -29.26 -43.36
CA TYR A 384 -29.12 -28.41 -42.35
C TYR A 384 -28.69 -29.16 -41.07
N TYR A 385 -29.36 -30.25 -40.69
CA TYR A 385 -28.98 -31.03 -39.52
C TYR A 385 -27.59 -31.72 -39.70
N HIS A 386 -27.14 -31.99 -40.91
CA HIS A 386 -25.80 -32.55 -41.18
C HIS A 386 -24.70 -31.57 -40.80
N LEU A 387 -24.94 -30.24 -41.00
CA LEU A 387 -24.03 -29.21 -40.52
C LEU A 387 -23.91 -29.30 -39.01
N ARG A 388 -24.99 -29.48 -38.29
CA ARG A 388 -25.01 -29.56 -36.82
C ARG A 388 -24.28 -30.80 -36.31
N ILE A 389 -24.60 -31.95 -36.87
CA ILE A 389 -23.95 -33.22 -36.53
C ILE A 389 -22.44 -33.17 -36.89
N GLY A 390 -22.10 -32.69 -38.04
CA GLY A 390 -20.70 -32.58 -38.49
C GLY A 390 -19.89 -31.61 -37.60
N GLY A 391 -20.47 -30.46 -37.26
CA GLY A 391 -19.86 -29.50 -36.31
C GLY A 391 -19.61 -30.12 -34.93
N LEU A 392 -20.57 -30.86 -34.40
CA LEU A 392 -20.41 -31.59 -33.13
C LEU A 392 -19.34 -32.70 -33.21
N ILE A 393 -19.31 -33.47 -34.28
CA ILE A 393 -18.26 -34.50 -34.49
C ILE A 393 -16.88 -33.84 -34.55
N THR A 394 -16.73 -32.74 -35.30
CA THR A 394 -15.46 -32.00 -35.35
C THR A 394 -15.03 -31.48 -33.98
N MET A 395 -15.96 -30.94 -33.21
CA MET A 395 -15.68 -30.53 -31.81
C MET A 395 -15.19 -31.72 -30.97
N LEU A 396 -15.84 -32.88 -31.08
CA LEU A 396 -15.43 -34.07 -30.34
C LEU A 396 -14.01 -34.51 -30.74
N VAL A 397 -13.67 -34.45 -32.03
CA VAL A 397 -12.31 -34.72 -32.50
C VAL A 397 -11.30 -33.75 -31.93
N LEU A 398 -11.60 -32.45 -31.91
CA LEU A 398 -10.73 -31.43 -31.30
C LEU A 398 -10.57 -31.62 -29.78
N ILE A 399 -11.64 -32.00 -29.08
CA ILE A 399 -11.59 -32.31 -27.63
C ILE A 399 -10.70 -33.54 -27.39
N THR A 400 -10.79 -34.56 -28.25
CA THR A 400 -9.94 -35.75 -28.13
C THR A 400 -8.47 -35.44 -28.46
N TYR A 401 -8.23 -34.59 -29.48
CA TYR A 401 -6.88 -34.16 -29.85
C TYR A 401 -6.19 -33.36 -28.71
N SER A 402 -6.91 -32.62 -27.93
CA SER A 402 -6.39 -31.82 -26.81
C SER A 402 -6.25 -32.61 -25.51
N ASP A 403 -6.00 -33.91 -25.56
CA ASP A 403 -5.74 -34.83 -24.44
C ASP A 403 -6.81 -34.74 -23.30
N ALA A 404 -8.06 -34.61 -23.71
CA ALA A 404 -9.20 -34.53 -22.79
C ALA A 404 -9.11 -33.40 -21.74
N ILE A 405 -8.37 -32.33 -22.02
CA ILE A 405 -8.19 -31.16 -21.13
C ILE A 405 -9.52 -30.60 -20.64
N ILE A 406 -10.57 -30.73 -21.44
CA ILE A 406 -11.93 -30.30 -21.11
C ILE A 406 -12.44 -30.95 -19.82
N SER A 407 -12.24 -32.26 -19.64
CA SER A 407 -12.70 -32.96 -18.44
C SER A 407 -11.94 -32.51 -17.19
N VAL A 408 -10.66 -32.25 -17.34
CA VAL A 408 -9.77 -31.74 -16.30
C VAL A 408 -10.21 -30.33 -15.87
N GLN A 409 -10.48 -29.47 -16.83
CA GLN A 409 -10.94 -28.08 -16.57
C GLN A 409 -12.33 -28.05 -15.95
N VAL A 410 -13.29 -28.89 -16.40
CA VAL A 410 -14.62 -29.03 -15.79
C VAL A 410 -14.51 -29.43 -14.32
N ASN A 411 -13.73 -30.47 -14.02
CA ASN A 411 -13.54 -30.93 -12.65
C ASN A 411 -12.87 -29.86 -11.76
N ALA A 412 -11.84 -29.17 -12.25
CA ALA A 412 -11.18 -28.10 -11.51
C ALA A 412 -12.10 -26.89 -11.29
N MET A 413 -12.90 -26.52 -12.33
CA MET A 413 -13.88 -25.43 -12.24
C MET A 413 -14.93 -25.70 -11.15
N THR A 414 -15.53 -26.88 -11.14
CA THR A 414 -16.56 -27.25 -10.16
C THR A 414 -15.99 -27.39 -8.75
N THR A 415 -14.79 -27.94 -8.62
CA THR A 415 -14.09 -28.01 -7.33
C THR A 415 -13.76 -26.62 -6.78
N ASN A 416 -13.35 -25.66 -7.65
CA ASN A 416 -13.16 -24.27 -7.24
C ASN A 416 -14.47 -23.62 -6.72
N VAL A 417 -15.61 -23.88 -7.36
CA VAL A 417 -16.92 -23.36 -6.91
C VAL A 417 -17.22 -23.81 -5.48
N LEU A 418 -17.00 -25.09 -5.20
CA LEU A 418 -17.22 -25.63 -3.87
C LEU A 418 -16.19 -25.12 -2.86
N ALA A 419 -14.93 -25.00 -3.27
CA ALA A 419 -13.87 -24.41 -2.44
C ALA A 419 -14.17 -22.94 -2.08
N ASP A 420 -14.66 -22.14 -3.04
CA ASP A 420 -15.06 -20.75 -2.80
C ASP A 420 -16.17 -20.63 -1.76
N TYR A 421 -17.15 -21.54 -1.82
CA TYR A 421 -18.22 -21.62 -0.82
C TYR A 421 -17.68 -21.89 0.59
N TYR A 422 -16.83 -22.93 0.76
CA TYR A 422 -16.24 -23.25 2.06
C TYR A 422 -15.28 -22.14 2.56
N TYR A 423 -14.57 -21.48 1.67
CA TYR A 423 -13.73 -20.35 2.01
C TYR A 423 -14.54 -19.15 2.54
N GLN A 424 -15.65 -18.81 1.88
CA GLN A 424 -16.52 -17.71 2.27
C GLN A 424 -17.33 -18.01 3.54
N THR A 425 -17.51 -19.28 3.89
CA THR A 425 -18.16 -19.72 5.13
C THR A 425 -17.19 -20.01 6.26
N ASP A 426 -15.89 -19.64 6.10
CA ASP A 426 -14.80 -19.79 7.06
C ASP A 426 -14.53 -21.25 7.49
N GLN A 427 -14.90 -22.21 6.65
CA GLN A 427 -14.57 -23.63 6.80
C GLN A 427 -13.19 -23.88 6.17
N LYS A 428 -12.12 -23.49 6.93
CA LYS A 428 -10.76 -23.33 6.40
C LYS A 428 -10.14 -24.64 5.91
N LEU A 429 -10.36 -25.73 6.64
CA LEU A 429 -9.77 -27.03 6.32
C LEU A 429 -10.39 -27.60 5.03
N GLU A 430 -11.70 -27.58 4.92
CA GLU A 430 -12.45 -28.05 3.74
C GLU A 430 -12.09 -27.23 2.51
N ALA A 431 -12.03 -25.91 2.66
CA ALA A 431 -11.59 -25.01 1.59
C ALA A 431 -10.17 -25.33 1.11
N SER A 432 -9.23 -25.51 2.03
CA SER A 432 -7.84 -25.81 1.71
C SER A 432 -7.70 -27.12 0.93
N ILE A 433 -8.36 -28.18 1.37
CA ILE A 433 -8.34 -29.50 0.71
C ILE A 433 -8.95 -29.40 -0.71
N LEU A 434 -10.02 -28.66 -0.87
CA LEU A 434 -10.68 -28.53 -2.18
C LEU A 434 -9.86 -27.68 -3.15
N TYR A 435 -9.26 -26.59 -2.70
CA TYR A 435 -8.35 -25.82 -3.55
C TYR A 435 -7.14 -26.63 -3.97
N GLU A 436 -6.56 -27.42 -3.06
CA GLU A 436 -5.47 -28.31 -3.42
C GLU A 436 -5.90 -29.37 -4.44
N ASN A 437 -7.07 -29.97 -4.26
CA ASN A 437 -7.64 -30.89 -5.25
C ASN A 437 -7.88 -30.23 -6.62
N ALA A 438 -8.35 -28.99 -6.65
CA ALA A 438 -8.53 -28.23 -7.87
C ALA A 438 -7.17 -27.95 -8.57
N TRP A 439 -6.12 -27.64 -7.79
CA TRP A 439 -4.78 -27.46 -8.30
C TRP A 439 -4.16 -28.76 -8.87
N ILE A 440 -4.25 -29.85 -8.15
CA ILE A 440 -3.73 -31.15 -8.60
C ILE A 440 -4.33 -31.54 -9.97
N ARG A 441 -5.61 -31.23 -10.17
CA ARG A 441 -6.30 -31.47 -11.43
C ARG A 441 -5.89 -30.52 -12.55
N TYR A 442 -5.74 -29.23 -12.23
CA TYR A 442 -5.39 -28.20 -13.20
C TYR A 442 -4.38 -27.21 -12.59
N ARG A 443 -3.09 -27.44 -12.87
CA ARG A 443 -1.99 -26.68 -12.26
C ARG A 443 -1.90 -25.21 -12.69
N ARG A 444 -2.60 -24.77 -13.74
CA ARG A 444 -2.71 -23.34 -14.10
C ARG A 444 -3.87 -22.68 -13.36
N ASN A 445 -3.91 -22.82 -12.04
CA ASN A 445 -4.96 -22.29 -11.16
C ASN A 445 -4.36 -21.52 -9.98
N PRO A 446 -3.75 -20.35 -10.22
CA PRO A 446 -3.00 -19.60 -9.20
C PRO A 446 -3.87 -19.16 -8.01
N LYS A 447 -5.16 -18.87 -8.22
CA LYS A 447 -6.10 -18.56 -7.15
C LYS A 447 -6.16 -19.66 -6.10
N ALA A 448 -6.22 -20.91 -6.51
CA ALA A 448 -6.29 -22.04 -5.60
C ALA A 448 -5.05 -22.08 -4.70
N LYS A 449 -3.86 -21.91 -5.25
CA LYS A 449 -2.62 -21.87 -4.47
C LYS A 449 -2.50 -20.65 -3.57
N ASN A 450 -2.90 -19.48 -4.03
CA ASN A 450 -2.93 -18.27 -3.20
C ASN A 450 -3.86 -18.47 -1.99
N ALA A 451 -5.09 -18.91 -2.23
CA ALA A 451 -6.05 -19.18 -1.16
C ALA A 451 -5.55 -20.25 -0.18
N THR A 452 -4.98 -21.36 -0.70
CA THR A 452 -4.40 -22.41 0.15
C THR A 452 -3.23 -21.90 0.98
N ALA A 453 -2.36 -21.06 0.41
CA ALA A 453 -1.23 -20.49 1.15
C ALA A 453 -1.71 -19.58 2.30
N HIS A 454 -2.66 -18.70 2.05
CA HIS A 454 -3.27 -17.89 3.10
C HIS A 454 -3.94 -18.73 4.19
N LEU A 455 -4.72 -19.76 3.80
CA LEU A 455 -5.34 -20.68 4.76
C LEU A 455 -4.30 -21.45 5.58
N SER A 456 -3.18 -21.88 4.97
CA SER A 456 -2.08 -22.56 5.66
C SER A 456 -1.40 -21.64 6.67
N MET A 457 -1.22 -20.36 6.37
CA MET A 457 -0.72 -19.36 7.33
C MET A 457 -1.68 -19.19 8.52
N GLU A 458 -2.98 -19.08 8.26
CA GLU A 458 -3.99 -18.98 9.32
C GLU A 458 -4.08 -20.26 10.19
N LEU A 459 -3.80 -21.41 9.59
CA LEU A 459 -3.68 -22.71 10.29
C LEU A 459 -2.31 -22.91 10.96
N LYS A 460 -1.45 -21.87 11.00
CA LYS A 460 -0.10 -21.89 11.58
C LYS A 460 0.85 -22.91 10.92
N GLN A 461 0.75 -23.07 9.62
CA GLN A 461 1.59 -23.97 8.82
C GLN A 461 2.40 -23.18 7.75
N PRO A 462 3.35 -22.31 8.15
CA PRO A 462 4.06 -21.42 7.23
C PRO A 462 4.91 -22.17 6.19
N SER A 463 5.53 -23.30 6.56
CA SER A 463 6.30 -24.12 5.62
C SER A 463 5.45 -24.69 4.48
N LEU A 464 4.21 -25.10 4.79
CA LEU A 464 3.27 -25.56 3.78
C LEU A 464 2.78 -24.41 2.89
N ALA A 465 2.54 -23.24 3.48
CA ALA A 465 2.21 -22.04 2.72
C ALA A 465 3.32 -21.68 1.72
N LYS A 466 4.59 -21.70 2.15
CA LYS A 466 5.75 -21.48 1.28
C LYS A 466 5.79 -22.49 0.13
N GLN A 467 5.62 -23.77 0.40
CA GLN A 467 5.57 -24.82 -0.65
C GLN A 467 4.48 -24.53 -1.69
N HIS A 468 3.27 -24.17 -1.25
CA HIS A 468 2.19 -23.84 -2.17
C HIS A 468 2.52 -22.64 -3.06
N LEU A 469 3.19 -21.62 -2.51
CA LEU A 469 3.60 -20.43 -3.26
C LEU A 469 4.72 -20.74 -4.27
N GLU A 470 5.69 -21.58 -3.90
CA GLU A 470 6.75 -22.05 -4.79
C GLU A 470 6.18 -22.84 -5.98
N GLU A 471 5.24 -23.76 -5.72
CA GLU A 471 4.53 -24.49 -6.78
C GLU A 471 3.73 -23.56 -7.69
N SER A 472 3.04 -22.55 -7.09
CA SER A 472 2.31 -21.54 -7.87
C SER A 472 3.25 -20.74 -8.77
N PHE A 473 4.39 -20.31 -8.23
CA PHE A 473 5.38 -19.54 -8.97
C PHE A 473 5.95 -20.34 -10.16
N ALA A 474 6.17 -21.63 -9.98
CA ALA A 474 6.73 -22.50 -11.03
C ALA A 474 5.77 -22.72 -12.21
N GLU A 475 4.46 -22.87 -11.94
CA GLU A 475 3.47 -23.30 -12.93
C GLU A 475 2.59 -22.16 -13.47
N ALA A 476 2.22 -21.21 -12.60
CA ALA A 476 1.31 -20.13 -12.92
C ALA A 476 1.61 -18.87 -12.09
N PRO A 477 2.73 -18.18 -12.35
CA PRO A 477 3.12 -17.00 -11.60
C PRO A 477 2.07 -15.88 -11.72
N GLN A 478 1.76 -15.23 -10.59
CA GLN A 478 0.93 -14.03 -10.52
C GLN A 478 1.56 -13.02 -9.56
N VAL A 479 1.26 -11.74 -9.74
CA VAL A 479 1.85 -10.65 -8.94
C VAL A 479 1.55 -10.81 -7.45
N ASP A 480 0.31 -11.16 -7.09
CA ASP A 480 -0.09 -11.39 -5.70
C ASP A 480 0.65 -12.55 -5.04
N ASN A 481 0.86 -13.67 -5.76
CA ASN A 481 1.61 -14.82 -5.24
C ASN A 481 3.11 -14.49 -5.09
N ILE A 482 3.68 -13.70 -6.02
CA ILE A 482 5.08 -13.24 -5.93
C ILE A 482 5.28 -12.31 -4.74
N LEU A 483 4.36 -11.38 -4.51
CA LEU A 483 4.40 -10.51 -3.34
C LEU A 483 4.26 -11.31 -2.04
N LEU A 484 3.36 -12.30 -2.02
CA LEU A 484 3.12 -13.11 -0.84
C LEU A 484 4.33 -14.00 -0.48
N ILE A 485 4.95 -14.66 -1.47
CA ILE A 485 6.16 -15.47 -1.21
C ILE A 485 7.33 -14.60 -0.76
N SER A 486 7.48 -13.42 -1.34
CA SER A 486 8.55 -12.49 -0.95
C SER A 486 8.35 -11.98 0.49
N ASP A 487 7.12 -11.68 0.91
CA ASP A 487 6.79 -11.27 2.28
C ASP A 487 7.02 -12.41 3.29
N GLN A 488 6.62 -13.64 2.95
CA GLN A 488 6.86 -14.82 3.78
C GLN A 488 8.35 -15.08 3.99
N LEU A 489 9.15 -15.06 2.92
CA LEU A 489 10.60 -15.24 2.99
C LEU A 489 11.28 -14.12 3.78
N HIS A 490 10.79 -12.89 3.66
CA HIS A 490 11.27 -11.78 4.47
C HIS A 490 10.98 -11.99 5.96
N ALA A 491 9.79 -12.47 6.32
CA ALA A 491 9.45 -12.81 7.69
C ALA A 491 10.35 -13.93 8.27
N GLU A 492 10.85 -14.83 7.41
CA GLU A 492 11.82 -15.88 7.76
C GLU A 492 13.28 -15.38 7.72
N ASN A 493 13.53 -14.11 7.48
CA ASN A 493 14.87 -13.51 7.32
C ASN A 493 15.66 -13.99 6.08
N ALA A 494 14.98 -14.63 5.12
CA ALA A 494 15.54 -15.10 3.85
C ALA A 494 15.52 -14.02 2.77
N ILE A 495 16.21 -12.90 3.01
CA ILE A 495 16.12 -11.69 2.17
C ILE A 495 16.61 -11.95 0.74
N PHE A 496 17.70 -12.70 0.55
CA PHE A 496 18.22 -13.01 -0.79
C PHE A 496 17.25 -13.86 -1.62
N GLU A 497 16.53 -14.78 -0.98
CA GLU A 497 15.50 -15.57 -1.65
C GLU A 497 14.30 -14.69 -2.02
N SER A 498 13.88 -13.77 -1.16
CA SER A 498 12.86 -12.76 -1.48
C SER A 498 13.22 -11.96 -2.73
N VAL A 499 14.45 -11.44 -2.79
CA VAL A 499 14.98 -10.71 -3.95
C VAL A 499 14.91 -11.57 -5.20
N HIS A 500 15.35 -12.82 -5.13
CA HIS A 500 15.31 -13.76 -6.26
C HIS A 500 13.91 -13.95 -6.85
N TYR A 501 12.88 -14.14 -5.99
CA TYR A 501 11.51 -14.28 -6.49
C TYR A 501 10.96 -12.99 -7.11
N LEU A 502 11.32 -11.81 -6.56
CA LEU A 502 10.93 -10.54 -7.14
C LEU A 502 11.61 -10.27 -8.50
N GLU A 503 12.92 -10.54 -8.61
CA GLU A 503 13.67 -10.41 -9.87
C GLU A 503 13.12 -11.36 -10.95
N LYS A 504 12.89 -12.63 -10.60
CA LYS A 504 12.24 -13.59 -11.50
C LYS A 504 10.81 -13.18 -11.84
N GLY A 505 10.08 -12.62 -10.88
CA GLY A 505 8.73 -12.09 -11.09
C GLY A 505 8.70 -11.01 -12.17
N LEU A 506 9.71 -10.14 -12.21
CA LEU A 506 9.85 -9.10 -13.23
C LEU A 506 10.17 -9.67 -14.64
N ASN A 507 10.68 -10.89 -14.76
CA ASN A 507 10.80 -11.54 -16.06
C ASN A 507 9.44 -11.96 -16.63
N TYR A 508 8.46 -12.29 -15.76
CA TYR A 508 7.09 -12.59 -16.17
C TYR A 508 6.23 -11.34 -16.35
N PHE A 509 6.46 -10.32 -15.51
CA PHE A 509 5.72 -9.07 -15.49
C PHE A 509 6.68 -7.88 -15.61
N PRO A 510 7.24 -7.61 -16.79
CA PRO A 510 8.21 -6.54 -17.00
C PRO A 510 7.64 -5.18 -16.60
N ASN A 511 8.44 -4.40 -15.86
CA ASN A 511 8.09 -3.04 -15.40
C ASN A 511 6.84 -2.96 -14.51
N HIS A 512 6.42 -4.07 -13.88
CA HIS A 512 5.25 -4.03 -13.00
C HIS A 512 5.53 -3.19 -11.74
N PRO A 513 4.79 -2.09 -11.48
CA PRO A 513 5.16 -1.09 -10.47
C PRO A 513 5.24 -1.68 -9.05
N LYS A 514 4.33 -2.57 -8.66
CA LYS A 514 4.32 -3.17 -7.32
C LYS A 514 5.54 -4.07 -7.07
N LEU A 515 5.97 -4.83 -8.07
CA LEU A 515 7.17 -5.67 -7.97
C LEU A 515 8.45 -4.83 -7.96
N LEU A 516 8.53 -3.79 -8.81
CA LEU A 516 9.66 -2.85 -8.83
C LEU A 516 9.83 -2.15 -7.49
N ASN A 517 8.71 -1.69 -6.89
CA ASN A 517 8.71 -1.04 -5.59
C ASN A 517 9.29 -1.96 -4.51
N ASN A 518 8.74 -3.17 -4.39
CA ASN A 518 9.18 -4.09 -3.33
C ASN A 518 10.63 -4.53 -3.57
N LEU A 519 11.03 -4.80 -4.81
CA LEU A 519 12.42 -5.15 -5.12
C LEU A 519 13.39 -4.02 -4.73
N ALA A 520 13.04 -2.75 -5.01
CA ALA A 520 13.86 -1.61 -4.61
C ALA A 520 14.02 -1.53 -3.09
N LEU A 521 12.93 -1.74 -2.33
CA LEU A 521 12.97 -1.77 -0.88
C LEU A 521 13.84 -2.93 -0.34
N PHE A 522 13.77 -4.11 -0.96
CA PHE A 522 14.63 -5.24 -0.58
C PHE A 522 16.10 -5.02 -0.94
N TYR A 523 16.40 -4.34 -2.04
CA TYR A 523 17.77 -3.97 -2.39
C TYR A 523 18.43 -3.09 -1.33
N THR A 524 17.68 -2.22 -0.66
CA THR A 524 18.25 -1.42 0.44
C THR A 524 18.73 -2.29 1.61
N LYS A 525 18.00 -3.38 1.90
CA LYS A 525 18.35 -4.32 3.00
C LYS A 525 19.61 -5.13 2.72
N ILE A 526 20.01 -5.24 1.45
CA ILE A 526 21.27 -5.90 1.03
C ILE A 526 22.35 -4.89 0.57
N ASN A 527 22.25 -3.64 1.01
CA ASN A 527 23.18 -2.54 0.73
C ASN A 527 23.31 -2.13 -0.76
N LYS A 528 22.34 -2.48 -1.61
CA LYS A 528 22.28 -2.07 -3.02
C LYS A 528 21.41 -0.81 -3.20
N ARG A 529 21.72 0.26 -2.46
CA ARG A 529 20.91 1.50 -2.48
C ARG A 529 20.90 2.20 -3.84
N LYS A 530 22.04 2.20 -4.55
CA LYS A 530 22.15 2.85 -5.87
C LYS A 530 21.24 2.17 -6.88
N GLU A 531 21.31 0.84 -6.94
CA GLU A 531 20.48 0.02 -7.82
C GLU A 531 18.99 0.16 -7.47
N ALA A 532 18.64 0.30 -6.19
CA ALA A 532 17.27 0.56 -5.75
C ALA A 532 16.73 1.89 -6.31
N ILE A 533 17.50 2.97 -6.24
CA ILE A 533 17.13 4.28 -6.76
C ILE A 533 16.99 4.24 -8.29
N GLU A 534 17.94 3.60 -9.00
CA GLU A 534 17.90 3.43 -10.46
C GLU A 534 16.67 2.63 -10.89
N LEU A 535 16.34 1.56 -10.16
CA LEU A 535 15.17 0.73 -10.43
C LEU A 535 13.87 1.55 -10.37
N LEU A 536 13.70 2.39 -9.34
CA LEU A 536 12.54 3.27 -9.22
C LEU A 536 12.58 4.46 -10.19
N ALA A 537 13.77 4.89 -10.62
CA ALA A 537 13.92 5.95 -11.61
C ALA A 537 13.42 5.54 -13.00
N ASN A 538 13.56 4.26 -13.33
CA ASN A 538 13.12 3.68 -14.59
C ASN A 538 11.63 3.28 -14.58
N ALA A 539 10.98 3.28 -13.42
CA ALA A 539 9.54 3.05 -13.30
C ALA A 539 8.76 4.25 -13.86
N THR A 540 7.58 3.99 -14.42
CA THR A 540 6.73 5.03 -15.02
C THR A 540 6.43 6.15 -14.02
N ALA A 541 6.70 7.38 -14.40
CA ALA A 541 6.73 8.60 -13.58
C ALA A 541 5.38 9.04 -12.94
N GLN A 542 4.35 8.20 -12.93
CA GLN A 542 2.98 8.58 -12.51
C GLN A 542 2.50 7.91 -11.22
N ASP A 543 3.24 6.94 -10.66
CA ASP A 543 2.82 6.28 -9.43
C ASP A 543 3.37 7.04 -8.21
N GLU A 544 2.47 7.67 -7.44
CA GLU A 544 2.83 8.47 -6.25
C GLU A 544 3.60 7.67 -5.19
N ILE A 545 3.32 6.36 -5.05
CA ILE A 545 3.97 5.49 -4.08
C ILE A 545 5.44 5.31 -4.46
N LEU A 546 5.70 4.99 -5.73
CA LEU A 546 7.07 4.80 -6.21
C LEU A 546 7.87 6.11 -6.12
N LEU A 547 7.27 7.24 -6.46
CA LEU A 547 7.89 8.56 -6.34
C LEU A 547 8.22 8.91 -4.89
N SER A 548 7.30 8.66 -3.95
CA SER A 548 7.52 8.88 -2.52
C SER A 548 8.64 8.01 -1.96
N ASN A 549 8.63 6.70 -2.27
CA ASN A 549 9.67 5.77 -1.84
C ASN A 549 11.03 6.10 -2.47
N ARG A 550 11.06 6.50 -3.75
CA ARG A 550 12.30 6.96 -4.41
C ARG A 550 12.87 8.19 -3.71
N SER A 551 12.05 9.21 -3.44
CA SER A 551 12.47 10.42 -2.72
C SER A 551 13.03 10.09 -1.34
N ALA A 552 12.40 9.17 -0.62
CA ALA A 552 12.89 8.69 0.67
C ALA A 552 14.24 7.98 0.55
N LEU A 553 14.43 7.12 -0.48
CA LEU A 553 15.70 6.44 -0.74
C LEU A 553 16.82 7.41 -1.14
N GLU A 554 16.53 8.41 -1.97
CA GLU A 554 17.47 9.47 -2.36
C GLU A 554 17.89 10.27 -1.12
N THR A 555 16.95 10.59 -0.23
CA THR A 555 17.23 11.26 1.05
C THR A 555 18.12 10.40 1.95
N MET A 556 17.82 9.11 2.09
CA MET A 556 18.62 8.16 2.86
C MET A 556 20.05 8.00 2.29
N ALA A 557 20.22 8.16 0.99
CA ALA A 557 21.52 8.12 0.32
C ALA A 557 22.31 9.45 0.43
N GLY A 558 21.75 10.48 1.05
CA GLY A 558 22.34 11.81 1.14
C GLY A 558 22.33 12.61 -0.17
N ASN A 559 21.52 12.19 -1.16
CA ASN A 559 21.36 12.91 -2.41
C ASN A 559 20.47 14.14 -2.20
N THR A 560 21.06 15.30 -2.06
CA THR A 560 20.39 16.57 -1.76
C THR A 560 19.61 17.19 -2.92
N THR A 561 19.66 16.58 -4.11
CA THR A 561 18.95 17.03 -5.30
C THR A 561 17.57 16.37 -5.46
N ALA A 562 17.01 15.81 -4.38
CA ALA A 562 15.65 15.27 -4.42
C ALA A 562 14.71 16.31 -5.03
N LYS A 563 14.21 16.04 -6.23
CA LYS A 563 13.26 16.93 -6.91
C LYS A 563 12.04 17.05 -6.03
N THR A 564 11.73 18.26 -5.58
CA THR A 564 10.47 18.57 -4.92
C THR A 564 9.37 18.25 -5.90
N PHE A 565 8.61 17.19 -5.63
CA PHE A 565 7.37 16.94 -6.36
C PHE A 565 6.20 17.41 -5.48
N GLU A 566 5.28 18.14 -6.09
CA GLU A 566 4.05 18.51 -5.43
C GLU A 566 3.20 17.24 -5.27
N SER A 567 2.93 16.84 -4.06
CA SER A 567 2.06 15.71 -3.75
C SER A 567 1.05 16.09 -2.68
N ASN A 568 -0.19 15.70 -2.90
CA ASN A 568 -1.24 15.79 -1.89
C ASN A 568 -1.17 14.64 -0.86
N ASN A 569 -0.25 13.71 -1.02
CA ASN A 569 -0.10 12.55 -0.14
C ASN A 569 0.68 12.93 1.13
N LEU A 570 0.10 12.68 2.30
CA LEU A 570 0.71 12.94 3.60
C LEU A 570 2.09 12.26 3.76
N ILE A 571 2.25 11.02 3.28
CA ILE A 571 3.50 10.27 3.37
C ILE A 571 4.61 10.98 2.60
N ALA A 572 4.33 11.40 1.38
CA ALA A 572 5.28 12.14 0.55
C ALA A 572 5.69 13.47 1.20
N ARG A 573 4.73 14.19 1.80
CA ARG A 573 4.98 15.44 2.52
C ARG A 573 5.84 15.24 3.77
N ILE A 574 5.63 14.17 4.53
CA ILE A 574 6.46 13.83 5.69
C ILE A 574 7.89 13.52 5.24
N ASN A 575 8.08 12.76 4.14
CA ASN A 575 9.39 12.46 3.58
C ASN A 575 10.12 13.72 3.07
N LEU A 576 9.40 14.65 2.43
CA LEU A 576 9.95 15.96 2.01
C LEU A 576 10.39 16.80 3.22
N LEU A 577 9.62 16.79 4.29
CA LEU A 577 10.00 17.48 5.53
C LEU A 577 11.26 16.86 6.14
N ALA A 578 11.36 15.54 6.16
CA ALA A 578 12.55 14.82 6.63
C ALA A 578 13.79 15.18 5.80
N ALA A 579 13.65 15.27 4.47
CA ALA A 579 14.72 15.71 3.56
C ALA A 579 15.13 17.16 3.84
N SER A 580 14.18 18.07 4.07
CA SER A 580 14.47 19.46 4.43
C SER A 580 15.20 19.56 5.75
N ASN A 581 14.82 18.76 6.75
CA ASN A 581 15.48 18.69 8.05
C ASN A 581 16.92 18.17 7.93
N LEU A 582 17.15 17.15 7.08
CA LEU A 582 18.49 16.62 6.82
C LEU A 582 19.42 17.69 6.22
N LEU A 583 18.89 18.56 5.37
CA LEU A 583 19.65 19.64 4.74
C LEU A 583 19.84 20.87 5.65
N GLY A 584 19.20 20.89 6.82
CA GLY A 584 19.18 22.05 7.71
C GLY A 584 18.46 23.27 7.11
N ASN A 585 17.64 23.06 6.09
CA ASN A 585 16.87 24.12 5.46
C ASN A 585 15.66 24.49 6.33
N ALA A 586 15.33 25.80 6.39
CA ALA A 586 14.09 26.22 7.02
C ALA A 586 12.90 25.59 6.26
N PRO A 587 12.01 24.86 6.91
CA PRO A 587 10.88 24.21 6.25
C PRO A 587 9.91 25.25 5.70
N ASN A 588 9.29 24.94 4.58
CA ASN A 588 8.19 25.75 4.06
C ASN A 588 7.04 25.77 5.08
N SER A 589 6.59 26.96 5.48
CA SER A 589 5.51 27.13 6.46
C SER A 589 4.20 26.49 6.00
N GLU A 590 3.88 26.51 4.72
CA GLU A 590 2.71 25.89 4.12
C GLU A 590 2.75 24.36 4.29
N LEU A 591 3.88 23.74 3.97
CA LEU A 591 4.11 22.29 4.14
C LEU A 591 3.90 21.85 5.60
N THR A 592 4.42 22.61 6.56
CA THR A 592 4.28 22.25 7.99
C THR A 592 2.84 22.39 8.49
N ILE A 593 2.09 23.39 8.02
CA ILE A 593 0.68 23.60 8.37
C ILE A 593 -0.18 22.46 7.78
N GLU A 594 0.04 22.08 6.52
CA GLU A 594 -0.69 21.00 5.88
C GLU A 594 -0.43 19.65 6.57
N ILE A 595 0.83 19.34 6.88
CA ILE A 595 1.17 18.13 7.63
C ILE A 595 0.48 18.13 9.00
N ALA A 596 0.55 19.21 9.75
CA ALA A 596 -0.09 19.31 11.06
C ALA A 596 -1.60 19.09 11.01
N LYS A 597 -2.27 19.63 9.97
CA LYS A 597 -3.71 19.45 9.75
C LYS A 597 -4.05 18.00 9.43
N ASP A 598 -3.29 17.36 8.54
CA ASP A 598 -3.57 15.99 8.11
C ASP A 598 -3.27 14.96 9.21
N LEU A 599 -2.27 15.21 10.06
CA LEU A 599 -1.97 14.38 11.22
C LEU A 599 -3.13 14.34 12.22
N GLN A 600 -3.87 15.44 12.39
CA GLN A 600 -5.05 15.50 13.27
C GLN A 600 -6.21 14.62 12.77
N THR A 601 -6.28 14.35 11.48
CA THR A 601 -7.34 13.55 10.86
C THR A 601 -6.90 12.11 10.54
N SER A 602 -5.61 11.81 10.67
CA SER A 602 -5.05 10.50 10.37
C SER A 602 -5.45 9.45 11.41
N SER A 603 -5.76 8.24 10.97
CA SER A 603 -5.98 7.08 11.83
C SER A 603 -4.74 6.18 12.00
N SER A 604 -3.66 6.46 11.26
CA SER A 604 -2.44 5.66 11.29
C SER A 604 -1.49 6.13 12.39
N GLN A 605 -1.26 5.29 13.40
CA GLN A 605 -0.34 5.58 14.51
C GLN A 605 1.10 5.84 14.01
N LEU A 606 1.55 5.07 13.01
CA LEU A 606 2.87 5.24 12.41
C LEU A 606 3.03 6.63 11.78
N LEU A 607 2.03 7.09 11.02
CA LEU A 607 2.06 8.41 10.39
C LEU A 607 2.03 9.54 11.42
N ILE A 608 1.21 9.40 12.45
CA ILE A 608 1.11 10.37 13.54
C ILE A 608 2.45 10.49 14.27
N ASN A 609 3.04 9.35 14.67
CA ASN A 609 4.33 9.33 15.36
C ASN A 609 5.45 9.93 14.51
N SER A 610 5.62 9.44 13.29
CA SER A 610 6.69 9.88 12.38
C SER A 610 6.50 11.33 11.94
N GLY A 611 5.25 11.74 11.68
CA GLY A 611 4.91 13.09 11.25
C GLY A 611 5.20 14.13 12.33
N TYR A 612 4.77 13.89 13.56
CA TYR A 612 5.08 14.81 14.67
C TYR A 612 6.58 14.85 14.99
N ARG A 613 7.30 13.73 14.91
CA ARG A 613 8.75 13.73 15.08
C ARG A 613 9.43 14.66 14.06
N ASN A 614 9.10 14.50 12.78
CA ASN A 614 9.69 15.32 11.73
C ASN A 614 9.27 16.78 11.85
N LEU A 615 8.02 17.04 12.22
CA LEU A 615 7.47 18.38 12.40
C LEU A 615 8.16 19.14 13.53
N PHE A 616 8.30 18.51 14.70
CA PHE A 616 8.88 19.17 15.87
C PHE A 616 10.40 19.28 15.81
N ALA A 617 11.08 18.45 15.05
CA ALA A 617 12.49 18.62 14.76
C ALA A 617 12.77 19.88 13.89
N SER A 618 11.80 20.33 13.09
CA SER A 618 11.92 21.51 12.23
C SER A 618 11.50 22.81 12.90
N GLN A 619 10.68 22.77 13.92
CA GLN A 619 10.10 23.96 14.57
C GLN A 619 10.99 24.48 15.70
N LYS A 620 11.85 25.44 15.40
CA LYS A 620 12.63 26.16 16.41
C LYS A 620 11.85 27.40 16.84
N LYS A 621 11.48 27.57 18.09
CA LYS A 621 10.93 28.83 18.69
C LYS A 621 9.41 28.97 18.83
N ASN A 622 8.65 28.03 19.34
CA ASN A 622 7.27 28.29 19.80
C ASN A 622 7.04 27.69 21.18
N ASN A 623 6.02 28.20 21.90
CA ASN A 623 5.60 27.64 23.19
C ASN A 623 5.29 26.14 23.01
N PRO A 624 6.01 25.23 23.69
CA PRO A 624 5.86 23.78 23.55
C PRO A 624 4.72 23.20 24.38
N ASP A 625 4.08 23.94 25.30
CA ASP A 625 3.20 23.37 26.33
C ASP A 625 1.98 22.66 25.74
N SER A 626 1.37 23.20 24.69
CA SER A 626 0.24 22.57 24.01
C SER A 626 0.67 21.27 23.29
N ASP A 627 1.85 21.31 22.67
CA ASP A 627 2.41 20.20 21.92
C ASP A 627 2.82 19.06 22.86
N LEU A 628 3.46 19.40 23.99
CA LEU A 628 3.86 18.43 25.02
C LEU A 628 2.65 17.76 25.64
N LYS A 629 1.60 18.52 26.00
CA LYS A 629 0.35 17.94 26.51
C LYS A 629 -0.33 17.00 25.50
N MET A 630 -0.30 17.35 24.21
CA MET A 630 -0.83 16.49 23.15
C MET A 630 0.00 15.20 23.03
N LEU A 631 1.34 15.28 23.00
CA LEU A 631 2.22 14.12 22.93
C LEU A 631 2.06 13.20 24.13
N ASP A 632 1.94 13.77 25.36
CA ASP A 632 1.70 13.01 26.58
C ASP A 632 0.34 12.28 26.54
N SER A 633 -0.69 12.95 26.02
CA SER A 633 -2.01 12.33 25.82
C SER A 633 -1.96 11.17 24.82
N LEU A 634 -1.24 11.32 23.71
CA LEU A 634 -1.04 10.25 22.73
C LEU A 634 -0.23 9.09 23.33
N ALA A 635 0.87 9.39 24.03
CA ALA A 635 1.71 8.39 24.67
C ALA A 635 1.01 7.59 25.77
N SER A 636 -0.03 8.17 26.38
CA SER A 636 -0.84 7.50 27.42
C SER A 636 -2.03 6.72 26.87
N SER A 637 -2.28 6.78 25.56
CA SER A 637 -3.40 6.10 24.91
C SER A 637 -3.03 4.65 24.58
N GLU A 638 -3.94 3.70 24.85
CA GLU A 638 -3.78 2.28 24.45
C GLU A 638 -3.53 2.10 22.97
N ALA A 639 -4.10 2.95 22.13
CA ALA A 639 -3.90 2.92 20.68
C ALA A 639 -2.43 3.12 20.27
N PHE A 640 -1.62 3.78 21.11
CA PHE A 640 -0.22 4.10 20.84
C PHE A 640 0.77 3.31 21.71
N GLU A 641 0.35 2.20 22.33
CA GLU A 641 1.22 1.39 23.20
C GLU A 641 2.58 1.06 22.56
N GLY A 642 2.59 0.71 21.26
CA GLY A 642 3.84 0.44 20.52
C GLY A 642 4.70 1.66 20.20
N TYR A 643 4.19 2.88 20.35
CA TYR A 643 4.89 4.14 20.02
C TYR A 643 5.12 5.05 21.25
N GLN A 644 4.78 4.61 22.43
CA GLN A 644 4.85 5.41 23.65
C GLN A 644 6.23 6.06 23.86
N MET A 645 7.30 5.26 23.74
CA MET A 645 8.66 5.75 23.89
C MET A 645 9.04 6.77 22.81
N GLN A 646 8.74 6.51 21.57
CA GLN A 646 9.06 7.40 20.46
C GLN A 646 8.32 8.75 20.58
N LEU A 647 7.10 8.75 21.09
CA LEU A 647 6.35 9.97 21.40
C LEU A 647 6.99 10.75 22.56
N GLN A 648 7.49 10.08 23.60
CA GLN A 648 8.26 10.71 24.67
C GLN A 648 9.56 11.32 24.16
N GLU A 649 10.32 10.62 23.30
CA GLU A 649 11.50 11.16 22.60
C GLU A 649 11.12 12.40 21.78
N THR A 650 9.98 12.36 21.08
CA THR A 650 9.50 13.51 20.30
C THR A 650 9.22 14.72 21.20
N GLY A 651 8.68 14.50 22.40
CA GLY A 651 8.51 15.54 23.41
C GLY A 651 9.83 16.14 23.88
N ILE A 652 10.88 15.32 24.02
CA ILE A 652 12.22 15.78 24.36
C ILE A 652 12.79 16.67 23.25
N ILE A 653 12.70 16.23 21.99
CA ILE A 653 13.14 17.04 20.84
C ILE A 653 12.36 18.35 20.78
N ARG A 654 11.07 18.32 21.04
CA ARG A 654 10.23 19.53 21.08
C ARG A 654 10.65 20.47 22.22
N SER A 655 11.02 19.94 23.37
CA SER A 655 11.57 20.73 24.49
C SER A 655 12.91 21.35 24.14
N LEU A 656 13.80 20.59 23.45
CA LEU A 656 15.08 21.11 22.94
C LEU A 656 14.87 22.23 21.92
N ALA A 657 13.94 22.06 20.98
CA ALA A 657 13.61 23.07 19.99
C ALA A 657 13.10 24.37 20.62
N ALA A 658 12.48 24.29 21.78
CA ALA A 658 12.02 25.42 22.59
C ALA A 658 13.08 25.95 23.59
N GLY A 659 14.29 25.36 23.62
CA GLY A 659 15.37 25.77 24.53
C GLY A 659 15.25 25.27 25.97
N ARG A 660 14.34 24.33 26.26
CA ARG A 660 14.18 23.73 27.59
C ARG A 660 15.22 22.63 27.82
N VAL A 661 16.50 23.00 27.88
CA VAL A 661 17.64 22.07 27.95
C VAL A 661 17.61 21.21 29.20
N VAL A 662 17.29 21.80 30.37
CA VAL A 662 17.26 21.10 31.66
C VAL A 662 16.23 19.97 31.63
N ASP A 663 15.02 20.28 31.17
CA ASP A 663 13.92 19.31 31.10
C ASP A 663 14.27 18.19 30.08
N ALA A 664 14.86 18.57 28.97
CA ALA A 664 15.26 17.61 27.95
C ALA A 664 16.32 16.61 28.45
N VAL A 665 17.40 17.08 29.07
CA VAL A 665 18.45 16.21 29.64
C VAL A 665 17.88 15.35 30.77
N LYS A 666 17.05 15.90 31.65
CA LYS A 666 16.40 15.12 32.71
C LYS A 666 15.53 14.00 32.14
N ASN A 667 14.74 14.31 31.11
CA ASN A 667 13.87 13.32 30.49
C ASN A 667 14.67 12.27 29.71
N LEU A 668 15.77 12.63 29.01
CA LEU A 668 16.68 11.68 28.37
C LEU A 668 17.25 10.68 29.36
N ASN A 669 17.76 11.17 30.51
CA ASN A 669 18.26 10.30 31.58
C ASN A 669 17.14 9.41 32.17
N GLY A 670 15.91 9.93 32.26
CA GLY A 670 14.75 9.13 32.66
C GLY A 670 14.40 8.03 31.65
N LEU A 671 14.52 8.29 30.35
CA LEU A 671 14.35 7.28 29.30
C LEU A 671 15.47 6.24 29.34
N ALA A 672 16.73 6.66 29.50
CA ALA A 672 17.86 5.76 29.59
C ALA A 672 17.72 4.79 30.78
N PHE A 673 17.20 5.25 31.89
CA PHE A 673 16.93 4.40 33.05
C PHE A 673 15.80 3.40 32.80
N ARG A 674 14.70 3.83 32.15
CA ARG A 674 13.53 2.97 31.89
C ARG A 674 13.75 1.99 30.75
N ASN A 675 14.63 2.32 29.80
CA ASN A 675 14.90 1.50 28.61
C ASN A 675 16.40 1.17 28.51
N PRO A 676 16.86 0.12 29.21
CA PRO A 676 18.27 -0.27 29.20
C PRO A 676 18.81 -0.63 27.80
N GLY A 677 17.95 -1.09 26.87
CA GLY A 677 18.35 -1.46 25.52
C GLY A 677 18.85 -0.28 24.68
N ASP A 678 18.23 0.90 24.83
CA ASP A 678 18.57 2.13 24.09
C ASP A 678 19.25 3.18 24.98
N ALA A 679 19.60 2.79 26.21
CA ALA A 679 20.17 3.72 27.19
C ALA A 679 21.44 4.42 26.68
N GLY A 680 22.29 3.70 25.93
CA GLY A 680 23.49 4.27 25.35
C GLY A 680 23.21 5.40 24.37
N TYR A 681 22.16 5.27 23.54
CA TYR A 681 21.72 6.33 22.61
C TYR A 681 21.23 7.57 23.35
N TYR A 682 20.37 7.43 24.37
CA TYR A 682 19.85 8.57 25.11
C TYR A 682 20.93 9.33 25.86
N LEU A 683 21.87 8.62 26.49
CA LEU A 683 22.99 9.23 27.20
C LEU A 683 23.97 9.92 26.25
N GLN A 684 24.23 9.35 25.06
CA GLN A 684 25.05 10.00 24.05
C GLN A 684 24.38 11.30 23.54
N LEU A 685 23.08 11.32 23.33
CA LEU A 685 22.37 12.55 22.97
C LEU A 685 22.43 13.59 24.10
N SER A 686 22.24 13.16 25.34
CA SER A 686 22.44 14.02 26.52
C SER A 686 23.86 14.60 26.55
N THR A 687 24.87 13.78 26.25
CA THR A 687 26.27 14.20 26.17
C THR A 687 26.48 15.36 25.18
N LEU A 688 25.90 15.24 23.96
CA LEU A 688 26.01 16.28 22.94
C LEU A 688 25.34 17.58 23.36
N ILE A 689 24.19 17.50 24.02
CA ILE A 689 23.47 18.67 24.54
C ILE A 689 24.28 19.34 25.65
N LEU A 690 24.86 18.59 26.56
CA LEU A 690 25.73 19.10 27.60
C LEU A 690 27.01 19.78 27.03
N ALA A 691 27.62 19.15 26.01
CA ALA A 691 28.78 19.72 25.31
C ALA A 691 28.41 21.02 24.60
N GLN A 692 27.23 21.11 23.97
CA GLN A 692 26.72 22.34 23.36
C GLN A 692 26.61 23.48 24.40
N ASN A 693 26.25 23.13 25.62
CA ASN A 693 26.12 24.06 26.71
C ASN A 693 27.44 24.19 27.53
N LEU A 694 28.55 23.75 26.99
CA LEU A 694 29.92 23.88 27.54
C LEU A 694 30.16 23.14 28.87
N ASP A 695 29.28 22.24 29.33
CA ASP A 695 29.55 21.37 30.46
C ASP A 695 30.26 20.07 30.05
N PHE A 696 31.48 20.21 29.54
CA PHE A 696 32.26 19.07 29.03
C PHE A 696 32.57 18.02 30.11
N ARG A 697 32.68 18.42 31.39
CA ARG A 697 32.97 17.46 32.44
C ARG A 697 31.78 16.51 32.62
N LYS A 698 30.56 17.03 32.68
CA LYS A 698 29.35 16.23 32.80
C LYS A 698 29.09 15.46 31.50
N ALA A 699 29.32 16.08 30.35
CA ALA A 699 29.24 15.42 29.08
C ALA A 699 30.17 14.20 28.98
N ALA A 700 31.45 14.31 29.44
CA ALA A 700 32.39 13.21 29.42
C ALA A 700 31.95 12.06 30.35
N LEU A 701 31.44 12.37 31.55
CA LEU A 701 30.91 11.37 32.49
C LEU A 701 29.68 10.64 31.89
N GLU A 702 28.77 11.36 31.29
CA GLU A 702 27.60 10.75 30.64
C GLU A 702 27.99 9.89 29.41
N LEU A 703 29.01 10.34 28.67
CA LEU A 703 29.52 9.55 27.53
C LEU A 703 30.17 8.26 27.98
N GLU A 704 30.91 8.27 29.12
CA GLU A 704 31.45 7.05 29.73
C GLU A 704 30.34 6.08 30.09
N VAL A 705 29.27 6.57 30.76
CA VAL A 705 28.11 5.74 31.09
C VAL A 705 27.37 5.25 29.83
N ALA A 706 27.30 6.08 28.78
CA ALA A 706 26.74 5.66 27.49
C ALA A 706 27.51 4.47 26.89
N GLN A 707 28.86 4.51 26.96
CA GLN A 707 29.72 3.40 26.52
C GLN A 707 29.45 2.12 27.35
N GLU A 708 29.34 2.23 28.66
CA GLU A 708 28.99 1.11 29.53
C GLU A 708 27.61 0.52 29.24
N LYS A 709 26.67 1.34 28.77
CA LYS A 709 25.31 0.96 28.36
C LYS A 709 25.21 0.52 26.89
N GLY A 710 26.34 0.29 26.25
CA GLY A 710 26.40 -0.34 24.91
C GLY A 710 26.50 0.62 23.73
N PHE A 711 26.70 1.91 23.94
CA PHE A 711 26.97 2.83 22.85
C PHE A 711 28.33 2.53 22.22
N GLN A 712 28.34 2.30 20.88
CA GLN A 712 29.57 1.92 20.14
C GLN A 712 29.83 2.81 18.91
N ALA A 713 28.86 3.66 18.53
CA ALA A 713 28.91 4.49 17.33
C ALA A 713 29.76 5.77 17.55
N PHE A 714 30.97 5.61 18.07
CA PHE A 714 31.85 6.73 18.36
C PHE A 714 32.36 7.43 17.09
N GLN A 715 32.40 8.76 17.15
CA GLN A 715 32.92 9.63 16.10
C GLN A 715 34.12 10.43 16.64
N SER A 716 34.90 11.06 15.75
CA SER A 716 36.09 11.85 16.12
C SER A 716 35.79 12.96 17.14
N TYR A 717 34.62 13.54 17.12
CA TYR A 717 34.22 14.59 18.07
C TYR A 717 34.01 14.09 19.50
N HIS A 718 33.69 12.82 19.72
CA HIS A 718 33.60 12.25 21.05
C HIS A 718 34.94 12.23 21.76
N TRP A 719 36.01 12.10 20.99
CA TRP A 719 37.37 12.24 21.51
C TRP A 719 37.60 13.63 22.17
N SER A 720 37.09 14.68 21.49
CA SER A 720 37.13 16.04 22.00
C SER A 720 36.32 16.20 23.30
N ILE A 721 35.18 15.57 23.40
CA ILE A 721 34.33 15.61 24.60
C ILE A 721 35.06 15.01 25.80
N PHE A 722 35.70 13.85 25.66
CA PHE A 722 36.52 13.26 26.70
C PHE A 722 37.73 14.11 27.06
N GLY A 723 38.47 14.63 26.07
CA GLY A 723 39.62 15.49 26.30
C GLY A 723 39.28 16.79 27.02
N LEU A 724 38.20 17.47 26.55
CA LEU A 724 37.71 18.71 27.19
C LEU A 724 37.10 18.46 28.57
N GLY A 725 36.51 17.27 28.77
CA GLY A 725 35.95 16.87 30.07
C GLY A 725 36.98 16.41 31.11
N GLY A 726 38.28 16.41 30.73
CA GLY A 726 39.35 16.03 31.63
C GLY A 726 39.56 14.53 31.79
N MET A 727 39.18 13.77 30.77
CA MET A 727 39.32 12.29 30.70
C MET A 727 40.18 11.85 29.50
N PRO A 728 41.46 12.27 29.42
CA PRO A 728 42.28 11.96 28.25
C PRO A 728 42.57 10.48 28.05
N GLU A 729 42.55 9.69 29.12
CA GLU A 729 42.76 8.24 29.06
C GLU A 729 41.58 7.56 28.32
N LYS A 730 40.35 8.01 28.55
CA LYS A 730 39.17 7.53 27.81
C LYS A 730 39.22 7.95 26.36
N ALA A 731 39.69 9.12 26.04
CA ALA A 731 39.93 9.55 24.68
C ALA A 731 40.87 8.62 23.92
N LEU A 732 41.98 8.21 24.56
CA LEU A 732 42.93 7.24 23.98
C LEU A 732 42.31 5.85 23.81
N GLU A 733 41.49 5.40 24.77
CA GLU A 733 40.71 4.13 24.66
C GLU A 733 39.85 4.11 23.40
N LEU A 734 39.21 5.21 23.02
CA LEU A 734 38.41 5.29 21.79
C LEU A 734 39.22 5.01 20.53
N ARG A 735 40.48 5.52 20.49
CA ARG A 735 41.37 5.26 19.37
C ARG A 735 41.79 3.80 19.27
N GLU A 736 42.10 3.17 20.38
CA GLU A 736 42.58 1.79 20.43
C GLU A 736 41.45 0.75 20.23
N LYS A 737 40.31 0.99 20.84
CA LYS A 737 39.21 0.03 20.87
C LYS A 737 38.20 0.19 19.73
N PHE A 738 37.95 1.41 19.27
CA PHE A 738 36.94 1.73 18.25
C PHE A 738 37.54 2.27 16.95
N GLU A 739 38.85 2.30 16.80
CA GLU A 739 39.57 2.77 15.61
C GLU A 739 39.20 4.20 15.18
N VAL A 740 38.76 5.04 16.13
CA VAL A 740 38.33 6.41 15.87
C VAL A 740 39.55 7.29 15.58
N SER A 741 39.56 7.93 14.41
CA SER A 741 40.68 8.84 14.03
C SER A 741 40.74 10.09 14.91
N LEU A 742 41.92 10.55 15.21
CA LEU A 742 42.15 11.83 15.90
C LEU A 742 41.59 12.98 15.05
N PRO A 743 40.84 13.92 15.64
CA PRO A 743 40.44 15.13 14.93
C PRO A 743 41.63 15.93 14.46
N ALA A 744 41.61 16.49 13.25
CA ALA A 744 42.70 17.23 12.64
C ALA A 744 43.19 18.43 13.48
N TYR A 745 42.28 19.03 14.28
CA TYR A 745 42.59 20.16 15.17
C TYR A 745 43.37 19.77 16.45
N LEU A 746 43.52 18.49 16.71
CA LEU A 746 44.35 17.96 17.85
C LEU A 746 45.70 17.40 17.38
N SER A 747 46.15 17.71 16.18
CA SER A 747 47.47 17.34 15.69
C SER A 747 48.56 18.11 16.43
N GLU A 748 49.77 17.53 16.52
CA GLU A 748 50.92 18.06 17.29
C GLU A 748 51.36 19.49 16.87
N GLU A 749 50.93 19.98 15.71
CA GLU A 749 51.28 21.32 15.19
C GLU A 749 50.45 22.46 15.81
N GLY A 750 49.41 22.18 16.59
CA GLY A 750 48.45 23.17 17.10
C GLY A 750 48.57 23.47 18.59
N THR A 751 49.71 24.00 19.07
CA THR A 751 49.83 24.43 20.50
C THR A 751 48.74 25.42 20.95
N ILE A 752 48.32 26.34 20.06
CA ILE A 752 47.21 27.27 20.30
C ILE A 752 45.87 26.53 20.48
N THR A 753 45.61 25.52 19.66
CA THR A 753 44.38 24.70 19.74
C THR A 753 44.32 23.99 21.09
N ALA A 754 45.43 23.39 21.55
CA ALA A 754 45.46 22.71 22.84
C ALA A 754 45.25 23.68 24.02
N ALA A 755 45.82 24.87 23.96
CA ALA A 755 45.67 25.91 24.97
C ALA A 755 44.20 26.39 25.04
N TYR A 756 43.57 26.62 23.90
CA TYR A 756 42.17 27.02 23.80
C TYR A 756 41.23 25.92 24.33
N LEU A 757 41.43 24.68 23.97
CA LEU A 757 40.60 23.55 24.44
C LEU A 757 40.75 23.38 25.96
N THR A 758 41.94 23.53 26.52
CA THR A 758 42.14 23.49 27.97
C THR A 758 41.39 24.62 28.67
N LEU A 759 41.39 25.80 28.11
CA LEU A 759 40.68 26.95 28.63
C LEU A 759 39.15 26.74 28.60
N ILE A 760 38.62 26.26 27.50
CA ILE A 760 37.19 26.02 27.33
C ILE A 760 36.71 24.89 28.24
N SER A 761 37.50 23.85 28.49
CA SER A 761 37.11 22.75 29.39
C SER A 761 36.84 23.23 30.82
N ARG A 762 37.46 24.34 31.21
CA ARG A 762 37.30 24.98 32.54
C ARG A 762 36.56 26.29 32.49
N PHE A 763 35.94 26.64 31.36
CA PHE A 763 35.40 27.98 31.11
C PHE A 763 34.42 28.44 32.20
N HIS A 764 33.45 27.60 32.56
CA HIS A 764 32.45 27.92 33.56
C HIS A 764 33.01 27.96 35.01
N GLN A 765 34.09 27.22 35.28
CA GLN A 765 34.72 27.13 36.61
C GLN A 765 35.65 28.30 36.87
N THR A 766 36.09 28.97 35.78
CA THR A 766 37.04 30.05 35.88
C THR A 766 36.33 31.41 36.05
N LEU A 767 36.88 32.29 36.88
CA LEU A 767 36.34 33.64 37.11
C LEU A 767 36.38 34.48 35.83
N SER A 768 35.36 35.30 35.60
CA SER A 768 35.29 36.18 34.43
C SER A 768 36.49 37.09 34.25
N SER A 769 37.01 37.66 35.38
CA SER A 769 38.18 38.50 35.37
C SER A 769 39.47 37.77 34.98
N SER A 770 39.61 36.51 35.38
CA SER A 770 40.77 35.67 35.03
C SER A 770 40.71 35.25 33.54
N LEU A 771 39.50 34.90 33.07
CA LEU A 771 39.29 34.60 31.65
C LEU A 771 39.57 35.82 30.77
N PHE A 772 39.18 37.00 31.18
CA PHE A 772 39.45 38.24 30.46
C PHE A 772 40.95 38.52 30.36
N THR A 773 41.72 38.37 31.46
CA THR A 773 43.19 38.49 31.43
C THR A 773 43.81 37.47 30.50
N THR A 774 43.32 36.23 30.55
CA THR A 774 43.81 35.18 29.62
C THR A 774 43.46 35.52 28.18
N TRP A 775 42.31 36.10 27.88
CA TRP A 775 41.94 36.55 26.56
C TRP A 775 42.82 37.69 26.06
N THR A 776 43.15 38.63 26.86
CA THR A 776 44.08 39.73 26.46
C THR A 776 45.41 39.17 26.01
N ASP A 777 45.95 38.20 26.73
CA ASP A 777 47.26 37.58 26.45
C ASP A 777 47.20 36.51 25.36
N PHE A 778 45.96 36.13 24.92
CA PHE A 778 45.79 35.06 23.93
C PHE A 778 46.25 35.54 22.54
N PRO A 779 46.98 34.68 21.76
CA PRO A 779 47.41 35.02 20.42
C PRO A 779 46.26 35.35 19.47
N GLU A 780 46.48 36.30 18.56
CA GLU A 780 45.53 36.65 17.52
C GLU A 780 45.19 35.40 16.66
N SER A 781 43.94 35.01 16.70
CA SER A 781 43.44 33.82 15.99
C SER A 781 41.90 33.79 16.02
N ASP A 782 41.29 32.90 15.28
CA ASP A 782 39.83 32.64 15.33
C ASP A 782 39.40 32.17 16.73
N TYR A 783 40.31 31.47 17.45
CA TYR A 783 40.03 31.05 18.83
C TYR A 783 39.94 32.23 19.80
N LYS A 784 40.75 33.28 19.62
CA LYS A 784 40.66 34.51 20.41
C LYS A 784 39.36 35.22 20.15
N THR A 785 38.91 35.25 18.91
CA THR A 785 37.62 35.84 18.54
C THR A 785 36.45 35.06 19.17
N ASP A 786 36.48 33.73 19.07
CA ASP A 786 35.46 32.88 19.72
C ASP A 786 35.44 33.04 21.24
N LEU A 787 36.63 33.10 21.88
CA LEU A 787 36.75 33.35 23.30
C LEU A 787 36.16 34.72 23.71
N ALA A 788 36.36 35.77 22.90
CA ALA A 788 35.74 37.07 23.14
C ALA A 788 34.23 36.99 23.08
N LEU A 789 33.68 36.31 22.06
CA LEU A 789 32.23 36.07 21.92
C LEU A 789 31.66 35.31 23.13
N ARG A 790 32.34 34.27 23.59
CA ARG A 790 31.94 33.50 24.76
C ARG A 790 32.00 34.28 26.03
N LEU A 791 33.05 35.08 26.23
CA LEU A 791 33.17 35.97 27.40
C LEU A 791 31.99 36.92 27.50
N ILE A 792 31.65 37.60 26.41
CA ILE A 792 30.49 38.51 26.39
C ILE A 792 29.20 37.72 26.60
N THR A 793 29.07 36.63 25.95
CA THR A 793 27.82 35.85 25.98
C THR A 793 27.58 35.16 27.31
N TYR A 794 28.60 34.52 27.89
CA TYR A 794 28.43 33.68 29.09
C TYR A 794 28.98 34.25 30.37
N LYS A 795 29.82 35.28 30.33
CA LYS A 795 30.52 35.81 31.50
C LYS A 795 30.36 37.31 31.71
N SER A 796 29.50 37.97 30.94
CA SER A 796 29.26 39.44 31.03
C SER A 796 28.86 39.89 32.41
N HIS A 797 28.10 39.07 33.15
CA HIS A 797 27.64 39.37 34.53
C HIS A 797 28.76 39.45 35.55
N GLY A 798 29.94 38.97 35.25
CA GLY A 798 31.14 39.04 36.10
C GLY A 798 32.26 39.94 35.54
N LEU A 799 32.02 40.65 34.42
CA LEU A 799 32.96 41.60 33.81
C LEU A 799 32.63 43.06 34.20
N GLN A 800 33.68 43.90 34.18
CA GLN A 800 33.51 45.35 34.35
C GLN A 800 33.06 46.00 33.05
N ALA A 801 32.42 47.18 33.14
CA ALA A 801 31.91 47.89 31.96
C ALA A 801 32.98 48.20 30.91
N THR A 802 34.20 48.53 31.35
CA THR A 802 35.37 48.77 30.50
C THR A 802 35.81 47.52 29.75
N GLN A 803 35.78 46.38 30.42
CA GLN A 803 36.15 45.08 29.84
C GLN A 803 35.11 44.62 28.77
N ILE A 804 33.84 44.84 29.02
CA ILE A 804 32.76 44.55 28.07
C ILE A 804 32.92 45.44 26.84
N LYS A 805 33.24 46.72 27.01
CA LYS A 805 33.49 47.63 25.91
C LYS A 805 34.68 47.21 25.05
N GLU A 806 35.81 46.82 25.68
CA GLU A 806 37.00 46.36 25.00
C GLU A 806 36.71 45.06 24.15
N LEU A 807 36.04 44.12 24.73
CA LEU A 807 35.58 42.92 24.00
C LEU A 807 34.69 43.30 22.87
N GLY A 808 33.75 44.21 23.04
CA GLY A 808 32.83 44.65 22.00
C GLY A 808 33.54 45.32 20.83
N GLU A 809 34.50 46.17 21.11
CA GLU A 809 35.35 46.82 20.08
C GLU A 809 36.17 45.78 19.31
N TYR A 810 36.75 44.80 20.00
CA TYR A 810 37.50 43.73 19.38
C TYR A 810 36.61 42.87 18.46
N ILE A 811 35.45 42.42 18.94
CA ILE A 811 34.51 41.62 18.16
C ILE A 811 34.04 42.39 16.92
N SER A 812 33.73 43.67 17.08
CA SER A 812 33.29 44.51 15.96
C SER A 812 34.37 44.66 14.90
N SER A 813 35.64 44.70 15.29
CA SER A 813 36.77 44.79 14.37
C SER A 813 37.01 43.51 13.55
N LYS A 814 36.61 42.32 14.08
CA LYS A 814 36.92 41.00 13.48
C LYS A 814 35.75 40.42 12.67
N ILE A 815 34.54 40.53 13.15
CA ILE A 815 33.36 39.85 12.54
C ILE A 815 32.34 40.82 11.97
N GLY A 816 32.60 42.13 12.03
CA GLY A 816 31.65 43.15 11.60
C GLY A 816 30.48 43.33 12.57
N VAL A 817 29.56 44.27 12.22
CA VAL A 817 28.45 44.64 13.07
C VAL A 817 27.37 43.57 13.00
N GLN A 818 27.17 42.81 14.09
CA GLN A 818 25.92 42.13 14.32
C GLN A 818 24.95 43.13 14.94
N ASP A 819 23.98 43.65 14.17
CA ASP A 819 23.06 44.74 14.53
C ASP A 819 22.35 44.54 15.87
N LYS A 820 22.05 43.29 16.25
CA LYS A 820 21.36 43.00 17.51
C LYS A 820 22.26 43.00 18.74
N LEU A 821 23.53 42.69 18.61
CA LEU A 821 24.52 42.66 19.69
C LEU A 821 25.15 44.04 19.98
N MET A 822 25.22 44.92 19.00
CA MET A 822 25.93 46.20 19.08
C MET A 822 25.36 47.17 20.10
N PRO A 823 24.06 47.37 20.27
CA PRO A 823 23.50 48.22 21.35
C PRO A 823 23.94 47.73 22.74
N TYR A 824 24.02 46.40 22.93
CA TYR A 824 24.44 45.77 24.14
C TYR A 824 25.94 45.92 24.42
N LEU A 825 26.77 45.76 23.41
CA LEU A 825 28.21 45.94 23.48
C LEU A 825 28.63 47.40 23.70
N LYS A 826 27.85 48.34 23.22
CA LYS A 826 28.08 49.79 23.41
C LYS A 826 27.62 50.32 24.75
N ASN A 827 26.64 49.66 25.38
CA ASN A 827 26.12 50.11 26.68
C ASN A 827 26.35 49.02 27.75
N PRO A 828 27.50 49.10 28.45
CA PRO A 828 27.92 48.06 29.39
C PRO A 828 27.14 48.03 30.71
N ASP A 829 26.23 48.96 30.97
CA ASP A 829 25.38 48.98 32.14
C ASP A 829 24.11 48.12 31.97
N LEU A 830 24.24 46.81 32.25
CA LEU A 830 23.18 45.87 32.22
C LEU A 830 21.94 46.23 33.10
N LYS A 831 22.13 47.05 34.11
CA LYS A 831 21.04 47.48 34.99
C LYS A 831 20.13 48.51 34.34
N SER A 832 20.63 49.25 33.34
CA SER A 832 19.86 50.23 32.59
C SER A 832 19.06 49.61 31.45
N ILE A 833 19.34 48.34 31.10
CA ILE A 833 18.90 47.76 29.85
C ILE A 833 17.54 47.16 29.99
N ILE A 834 16.77 47.07 31.15
CA ILE A 834 15.55 46.48 30.69
C ILE A 834 14.93 45.45 31.62
N SER A 835 13.66 45.41 31.65
CA SER A 835 12.84 44.31 32.10
C SER A 835 13.21 43.02 31.35
N VAL A 836 13.10 41.88 31.99
CA VAL A 836 13.33 40.56 31.39
C VAL A 836 12.52 40.43 30.08
N ASN A 837 11.28 40.88 30.04
CA ASN A 837 10.36 40.80 28.92
C ASN A 837 10.92 41.53 27.69
N SER A 838 11.46 42.75 27.87
CA SER A 838 12.05 43.48 26.74
C SER A 838 13.33 42.83 26.17
N LEU A 839 14.07 42.11 27.02
CA LEU A 839 15.22 41.33 26.57
C LEU A 839 14.81 40.04 25.81
N LEU A 840 13.78 39.38 26.27
CA LEU A 840 13.22 38.23 25.58
C LEU A 840 12.68 38.60 24.20
N GLU A 841 11.94 39.74 24.13
CA GLU A 841 11.43 40.30 22.87
C GLU A 841 12.59 40.65 21.92
N TRP A 842 13.61 41.31 22.43
CA TRP A 842 14.77 41.70 21.66
C TRP A 842 15.56 40.52 21.11
N LEU A 843 15.65 39.40 21.88
CA LEU A 843 16.32 38.16 21.44
C LEU A 843 15.40 37.26 20.62
N GLU A 844 14.14 37.68 20.41
CA GLU A 844 13.11 36.84 19.74
C GLU A 844 12.89 35.49 20.46
N LEU A 845 13.03 35.45 21.77
CA LEU A 845 12.90 34.28 22.63
C LEU A 845 11.56 34.27 23.36
N GLY A 846 10.98 33.12 23.57
CA GLY A 846 9.77 32.99 24.42
C GLY A 846 10.07 33.07 25.90
N GLU A 847 9.09 33.44 26.73
CA GLU A 847 9.20 33.55 28.18
C GLU A 847 9.68 32.24 28.86
N GLU A 848 9.41 31.12 28.22
CA GLU A 848 9.72 29.79 28.77
C GLU A 848 11.21 29.45 28.72
N LEU A 849 12.00 30.21 28.00
CA LEU A 849 13.45 30.01 27.89
C LEU A 849 14.23 30.55 29.08
N THR A 850 13.58 31.23 30.00
CA THR A 850 14.19 31.75 31.23
C THR A 850 14.79 30.65 32.12
N GLY A 851 14.29 29.42 32.00
CA GLY A 851 14.82 28.28 32.73
C GLY A 851 16.09 27.65 32.10
N ASN A 852 16.54 28.10 30.94
CA ASN A 852 17.74 27.59 30.30
C ASN A 852 18.94 28.54 30.46
N PRO A 853 19.85 28.27 31.38
CA PRO A 853 20.97 29.20 31.72
C PRO A 853 21.97 29.37 30.58
N TYR A 854 22.07 28.39 29.67
CA TYR A 854 23.03 28.41 28.59
C TYR A 854 22.52 29.05 27.31
N TYR A 855 21.19 29.06 27.17
CA TYR A 855 20.59 29.56 25.96
C TYR A 855 20.69 31.07 25.83
N SER A 856 20.53 31.76 26.94
CA SER A 856 20.66 33.23 26.95
C SER A 856 21.26 33.74 28.24
N PRO A 857 22.55 33.87 28.33
CA PRO A 857 23.23 34.48 29.49
C PRO A 857 22.74 35.91 29.77
N LEU A 858 22.26 36.60 28.74
CA LEU A 858 21.72 37.96 28.85
C LEU A 858 20.38 37.94 29.61
N ILE A 859 19.51 36.94 29.31
CA ILE A 859 18.28 36.72 30.05
C ILE A 859 18.58 36.43 31.50
N LEU A 860 19.57 35.58 31.77
CA LEU A 860 20.02 35.29 33.10
C LEU A 860 20.48 36.56 33.86
N SER A 861 21.30 37.40 33.21
CA SER A 861 21.78 38.64 33.75
C SER A 861 20.64 39.61 34.09
N ALA A 862 19.64 39.73 33.23
CA ALA A 862 18.44 40.54 33.47
C ALA A 862 17.56 39.96 34.59
N ALA A 863 17.40 38.63 34.62
CA ALA A 863 16.63 37.94 35.66
C ALA A 863 17.23 38.12 37.07
N LEU A 864 18.57 38.19 37.15
CA LEU A 864 19.29 38.44 38.41
C LEU A 864 19.04 39.83 39.01
N VAL A 865 18.49 40.75 38.26
CA VAL A 865 18.04 42.06 38.73
C VAL A 865 16.58 42.03 39.24
N ASN A 866 15.88 40.94 39.08
CA ASN A 866 14.47 40.81 39.53
C ASN A 866 14.34 41.07 41.03
N ALA A 867 13.31 41.84 41.44
CA ALA A 867 13.04 42.19 42.81
C ALA A 867 12.48 41.02 43.64
N ASP A 868 11.84 40.02 42.98
CA ASP A 868 11.31 38.83 43.63
C ASP A 868 12.45 37.82 43.86
N LEU A 869 12.78 37.62 45.12
CA LEU A 869 13.88 36.76 45.54
C LEU A 869 13.58 35.28 45.26
N LEU A 870 12.32 34.85 45.27
CA LEU A 870 11.96 33.47 44.97
C LEU A 870 12.18 33.15 43.49
N VAL A 871 11.68 34.00 42.61
CA VAL A 871 11.89 33.90 41.16
C VAL A 871 13.39 33.94 40.83
N LYS A 872 14.11 34.84 41.47
CA LYS A 872 15.57 34.94 41.33
C LYS A 872 16.27 33.64 41.72
N TYR A 873 15.86 33.03 42.82
CA TYR A 873 16.42 31.76 43.29
C TYR A 873 16.12 30.61 42.31
N GLU A 874 14.88 30.53 41.83
CA GLU A 874 14.50 29.50 40.84
C GLU A 874 15.36 29.59 39.58
N ILE A 875 15.57 30.81 39.05
CA ILE A 875 16.43 31.03 37.86
C ILE A 875 17.87 30.64 38.19
N LEU A 876 18.42 31.04 39.30
CA LEU A 876 19.79 30.67 39.70
C LEU A 876 19.94 29.19 39.95
N ASN A 877 18.93 28.56 40.55
CA ASN A 877 18.94 27.13 40.80
C ASN A 877 18.91 26.33 39.49
N SER A 878 18.08 26.72 38.51
CA SER A 878 18.06 26.17 37.15
C SER A 878 19.42 26.39 36.45
N ALA A 879 19.97 27.58 36.52
CA ALA A 879 21.25 27.96 35.93
C ALA A 879 22.39 27.11 36.46
N THR A 880 22.48 26.89 37.73
CA THR A 880 23.57 26.17 38.39
C THR A 880 23.52 24.66 38.23
N GLN A 881 22.49 24.08 37.61
CA GLN A 881 22.48 22.66 37.28
C GLN A 881 23.52 22.28 36.22
N PHE A 882 23.83 23.19 35.31
CA PHE A 882 24.79 22.96 34.20
C PHE A 882 25.93 23.98 34.20
N ASN A 883 25.74 25.16 34.73
CA ASN A 883 26.75 26.21 34.71
C ASN A 883 27.49 26.27 36.05
N ARG A 884 28.77 26.08 36.02
CA ARG A 884 29.67 26.10 37.19
C ARG A 884 30.35 27.44 37.42
N ASP A 885 29.78 28.54 36.93
CA ASP A 885 30.32 29.86 37.20
C ASP A 885 30.28 30.18 38.68
N PRO A 886 31.43 30.40 39.31
CA PRO A 886 31.48 30.65 40.75
C PRO A 886 30.66 31.84 41.21
N ILE A 887 30.47 32.85 40.38
CA ILE A 887 29.66 34.03 40.67
C ILE A 887 28.18 33.69 40.74
N LEU A 888 27.71 32.87 39.82
CA LEU A 888 26.31 32.41 39.84
C LEU A 888 26.00 31.56 41.07
N TRP A 889 26.94 30.66 41.40
CA TRP A 889 26.80 29.83 42.60
C TRP A 889 26.77 30.65 43.88
N MET A 890 27.65 31.65 44.01
CA MET A 890 27.62 32.57 45.17
C MET A 890 26.33 33.38 45.23
N LYS A 891 25.78 33.83 44.08
CA LYS A 891 24.48 34.50 44.01
C LYS A 891 23.33 33.60 44.44
N LYS A 892 23.35 32.32 44.02
CA LYS A 892 22.38 31.31 44.43
C LYS A 892 22.44 31.12 45.94
N ILE A 893 23.63 30.93 46.53
CA ILE A 893 23.79 30.73 47.98
C ILE A 893 23.24 31.94 48.76
N LYS A 894 23.62 33.16 48.39
CA LYS A 894 23.13 34.38 49.06
C LYS A 894 21.62 34.59 48.88
N THR A 895 21.06 34.21 47.72
CA THR A 895 19.61 34.34 47.49
C THR A 895 18.90 33.30 48.32
N ALA A 896 19.41 32.07 48.43
CA ALA A 896 18.81 31.02 49.27
C ALA A 896 18.82 31.41 50.75
N GLU A 897 19.92 31.97 51.25
CA GLU A 897 20.01 32.51 52.60
C GLU A 897 18.98 33.65 52.83
N ALA A 898 18.81 34.54 51.88
CA ALA A 898 17.89 35.68 51.98
C ALA A 898 16.42 35.28 52.01
N ILE A 899 16.04 34.12 51.48
CA ILE A 899 14.67 33.55 51.50
C ILE A 899 14.48 32.47 52.58
N GLY A 900 15.50 32.23 53.44
CA GLY A 900 15.41 31.27 54.55
C GLY A 900 15.58 29.80 54.15
N LEU A 901 16.18 29.52 52.99
CA LEU A 901 16.50 28.18 52.51
C LEU A 901 17.92 27.76 52.87
N ASP A 902 18.27 27.82 54.18
CA ASP A 902 19.64 27.63 54.70
C ASP A 902 20.25 26.26 54.38
N ASN A 903 19.41 25.21 54.35
CA ASN A 903 19.87 23.87 53.99
C ASN A 903 20.37 23.81 52.52
N TYR A 904 19.63 24.44 51.61
CA TYR A 904 20.02 24.48 50.19
C TYR A 904 21.23 25.39 49.95
N ALA A 905 21.34 26.45 50.73
CA ALA A 905 22.53 27.31 50.72
C ALA A 905 23.78 26.53 51.14
N SER A 906 23.67 25.80 52.24
CA SER A 906 24.77 24.97 52.79
C SER A 906 25.17 23.84 51.82
N GLU A 907 24.19 23.15 51.18
CA GLU A 907 24.44 22.15 50.20
C GLU A 907 25.14 22.71 48.94
N ALA A 908 24.68 23.86 48.47
CA ALA A 908 25.32 24.55 47.34
C ALA A 908 26.76 25.01 47.66
N LEU A 909 27.01 25.38 48.91
CA LEU A 909 28.36 25.74 49.36
C LEU A 909 29.28 24.50 49.37
N ILE A 910 28.82 23.37 49.85
CA ILE A 910 29.55 22.10 49.85
C ILE A 910 29.90 21.71 48.40
N GLN A 911 28.94 21.79 47.50
CA GLN A 911 29.19 21.52 46.09
C GLN A 911 30.18 22.50 45.49
N LEU A 912 30.14 23.77 45.83
CA LEU A 912 31.12 24.75 45.36
C LEU A 912 32.56 24.44 45.85
N GLN A 913 32.70 23.84 47.05
CA GLN A 913 34.01 23.41 47.61
C GLN A 913 34.63 22.20 46.85
N GLU A 914 33.88 21.48 46.08
CA GLU A 914 34.42 20.39 45.26
C GLU A 914 35.35 20.85 44.16
N TRP A 915 35.22 22.08 43.67
CA TRP A 915 36.03 22.60 42.55
C TRP A 915 36.72 23.95 42.82
N LEU A 916 36.44 24.60 43.93
CA LEU A 916 37.15 25.81 44.33
C LEU A 916 37.83 25.61 45.67
N SER A 917 38.99 26.23 45.83
CA SER A 917 39.73 26.22 47.09
C SER A 917 39.04 27.14 48.14
N ALA A 918 39.26 26.89 49.40
CA ALA A 918 38.76 27.70 50.49
C ALA A 918 39.15 29.20 50.36
N GLU A 919 40.35 29.47 49.86
CA GLU A 919 40.83 30.85 49.66
C GLU A 919 40.08 31.55 48.53
N GLU A 920 39.78 30.86 47.44
CA GLU A 920 38.98 31.40 46.34
C GLU A 920 37.54 31.67 46.73
N ILE A 921 36.96 30.80 47.54
CA ILE A 921 35.59 30.97 48.06
C ILE A 921 35.56 32.20 49.00
N LEU A 922 36.52 32.35 49.86
CA LEU A 922 36.63 33.49 50.75
C LEU A 922 36.80 34.81 49.97
N ALA A 923 37.61 34.79 48.94
CA ALA A 923 37.78 35.93 48.05
C ALA A 923 36.49 36.31 47.33
N LEU A 924 35.70 35.31 46.91
CA LEU A 924 34.37 35.52 46.30
C LEU A 924 33.34 36.05 47.29
N GLN A 925 33.35 35.59 48.50
CA GLN A 925 32.50 36.07 49.59
C GLN A 925 32.78 37.53 49.87
N ASN A 926 34.04 37.91 49.97
CA ASN A 926 34.49 39.29 50.25
C ASN A 926 34.23 40.28 49.09
N ARG A 927 34.25 39.80 47.83
CA ARG A 927 33.90 40.61 46.64
C ARG A 927 32.41 40.86 46.47
N ASN A 928 31.59 40.03 47.00
CA ASN A 928 30.13 40.08 46.83
C ASN A 928 29.41 40.66 48.04
N ASN A 929 30.11 41.01 49.11
CA ASN A 929 29.65 41.86 50.22
C ASN A 929 29.88 43.31 49.84
#